data_e7ecf4589251a68345c4f6483c522138
#
_entry.id   e7ecf4589251a68345c4f6483c522138
#
_cell.length_a   1.000
_cell.length_b   1.000
_cell.length_c   1.000
_cell.angle_alpha   90.00
_cell.angle_beta   90.00
_cell.angle_gamma   90.00
#
_symmetry.space_group_name_H-M   'P 1'
#
loop_
_entity.id
_entity.type
_entity.pdbx_description
1 polymer ?
#
loop_
_entity_poly.entity_id
_entity_poly.type
_entity_poly.pdbx_seq_one_letter_code
_entity_poly.pdbx_strand_id
1 'polypeptide(L)'
;MRASIKLGARLRLPFGRRDLIGYAIDLHAELPADLDVDEAKLKDVTAVIDEEPLITPEILKLTQWTADYYASFWGEMLKAALPAGLHAEKVRAKRRKAVRLLRNADALVRMGGTGEKPLSADQEWIIEMLRANGGEMLFTEIIERADVGASPINTLERRGLVEIYIQDVRRDPLREAELPNRDEFMLTSEQQSALDAITAALKLDAYKAFLLHGVTGSGKTEVYIRAMQAALDGGRSALMLVPEIALTPVFSRRLRAVFGNEVAILHSNLSTGERHDEWRRIRLGQARVAIGTRSAVFAPLENIGLVIVDEEHDASYRQHESPFYNARDAAVMRASMAGAVVVLGSATPAMETFYNAKAGKYTYLNLPTRIHGRNLADAKLIDMREVFKSAGGKDVALSPELLDAIRATHGKDEQVIILLNRRGFSQFVLCRTCGETIKCKNCDITLTFHRRENKLICHYCNYREAVPRACPKCVSEYLYFVGEGTENLEDQLKKKFPAMRIARVDRDTMTRKGELDRILLDFQAGHLDMLVGTQMIAKGHDFPNVTLVGVVSVDIGLGLPDLRSAERTFQLITQVAGRSGRGEKKGSVLIQTYYPEHYALRHAVRQDYEGFYAEEIKYRERLAYPPFFVLASIMIKHRDLAKAMRNATILRRALDAANKQLPSARETASPVDVRKNSAFPSAAKKNPGGGSAADPRHSLNDSLKTRSAKQSIAAHRQAEPEKRASGSVRVLGPAPATISFLKNEYRIQIILKSQSRRALRETLDIALVDAEHHDADMRSIYVEIDPISLM
;
A
#
# COMPACT_ATOMS: atom_id res chain seq x y z
N MET A 1 17.25 15.89 -35.07
CA MET A 1 17.17 15.22 -33.73
C MET A 1 17.01 16.22 -32.59
N ARG A 2 17.80 17.31 -32.47
CA ARG A 2 17.65 18.24 -31.33
C ARG A 2 16.23 18.80 -31.17
N ALA A 3 15.54 19.17 -32.22
CA ALA A 3 14.18 19.75 -32.19
C ALA A 3 13.06 18.73 -31.83
N SER A 4 13.34 17.44 -31.79
CA SER A 4 12.35 16.40 -31.49
C SER A 4 12.45 15.80 -30.06
N ILE A 5 13.48 16.22 -29.30
CA ILE A 5 13.64 15.73 -27.92
C ILE A 5 12.76 16.58 -27.01
N LYS A 6 11.85 15.92 -26.27
CA LYS A 6 11.00 16.52 -25.23
C LYS A 6 11.39 15.96 -23.84
N LEU A 7 11.16 16.75 -22.79
CA LEU A 7 11.37 16.28 -21.41
C LEU A 7 10.56 15.01 -21.14
N GLY A 8 11.17 14.03 -20.49
CA GLY A 8 10.57 12.74 -20.18
C GLY A 8 10.60 11.73 -21.33
N ALA A 9 11.10 12.08 -22.51
CA ALA A 9 11.27 11.14 -23.62
C ALA A 9 12.37 10.11 -23.32
N ARG A 10 12.16 8.88 -23.78
CA ARG A 10 13.21 7.85 -23.75
C ARG A 10 14.17 8.07 -24.91
N LEU A 11 15.45 8.00 -24.57
CA LEU A 11 16.55 8.20 -25.50
C LEU A 11 17.45 6.96 -25.52
N ARG A 12 17.95 6.60 -26.69
CA ARG A 12 19.01 5.60 -26.82
C ARG A 12 20.36 6.32 -26.76
N LEU A 13 21.20 5.87 -25.82
CA LEU A 13 22.48 6.50 -25.51
C LEU A 13 23.61 5.47 -25.55
N PRO A 14 24.78 5.77 -26.13
CA PRO A 14 25.91 4.88 -26.09
C PRO A 14 26.53 4.88 -24.68
N PHE A 15 26.71 3.69 -24.11
CA PHE A 15 27.34 3.50 -22.79
C PHE A 15 28.40 2.38 -22.88
N GLY A 16 29.65 2.77 -23.03
CA GLY A 16 30.74 1.85 -23.33
C GLY A 16 30.50 1.15 -24.67
N ARG A 17 30.44 -0.19 -24.66
CA ARG A 17 30.13 -1.02 -25.82
C ARG A 17 28.67 -1.39 -26.01
N ARG A 18 27.77 -0.81 -25.22
CA ARG A 18 26.33 -1.13 -25.23
C ARG A 18 25.52 0.15 -25.34
N ASP A 19 24.35 0.04 -25.92
CA ASP A 19 23.35 1.09 -25.86
C ASP A 19 22.48 0.92 -24.63
N LEU A 20 22.22 2.00 -23.91
CA LEU A 20 21.26 2.07 -22.80
C LEU A 20 20.10 2.98 -23.16
N ILE A 21 18.95 2.72 -22.52
CA ILE A 21 17.81 3.62 -22.56
C ILE A 21 17.92 4.57 -21.37
N GLY A 22 18.03 5.86 -21.66
CA GLY A 22 17.96 6.96 -20.71
C GLY A 22 16.67 7.76 -20.88
N TYR A 23 16.50 8.75 -20.01
CA TYR A 23 15.36 9.67 -20.05
C TYR A 23 15.88 11.10 -20.15
N ALA A 24 15.26 11.93 -20.98
CA ALA A 24 15.54 13.37 -21.03
C ALA A 24 14.99 14.03 -19.77
N ILE A 25 15.84 14.43 -18.84
CA ILE A 25 15.46 15.04 -17.57
C ILE A 25 15.55 16.56 -17.60
N ASP A 26 16.42 17.10 -18.47
CA ASP A 26 16.60 18.51 -18.72
C ASP A 26 17.12 18.76 -20.12
N LEU A 27 16.94 19.98 -20.65
CA LEU A 27 17.36 20.38 -22.00
C LEU A 27 18.00 21.78 -21.93
N HIS A 28 19.27 21.87 -22.29
CA HIS A 28 20.02 23.10 -22.29
C HIS A 28 20.52 23.42 -23.72
N ALA A 29 20.52 24.70 -24.08
CA ALA A 29 21.08 25.15 -25.35
C ALA A 29 22.63 25.11 -25.33
N GLU A 30 23.19 25.42 -24.17
CA GLU A 30 24.63 25.43 -23.88
C GLU A 30 24.89 24.63 -22.61
N LEU A 31 26.11 24.15 -22.41
CA LEU A 31 26.49 23.42 -21.21
C LEU A 31 26.41 24.34 -19.98
N PRO A 32 25.59 24.04 -18.97
CA PRO A 32 25.50 24.85 -17.78
C PRO A 32 26.84 24.92 -17.05
N ALA A 33 27.23 26.13 -16.62
CA ALA A 33 28.52 26.40 -16.00
C ALA A 33 28.72 25.72 -14.61
N ASP A 34 27.61 25.31 -13.98
CA ASP A 34 27.58 24.61 -12.69
C ASP A 34 27.72 23.09 -12.82
N LEU A 35 27.68 22.55 -14.05
CA LEU A 35 27.94 21.16 -14.31
C LEU A 35 29.44 20.94 -14.54
N ASP A 36 30.11 20.31 -13.59
CA ASP A 36 31.51 19.88 -13.71
C ASP A 36 31.63 18.66 -14.66
N VAL A 37 31.32 18.89 -15.94
CA VAL A 37 31.37 17.89 -17.00
C VAL A 37 32.30 18.35 -18.10
N ASP A 38 33.34 17.58 -18.38
CA ASP A 38 34.22 17.80 -19.51
C ASP A 38 33.41 17.63 -20.82
N GLU A 39 33.39 18.70 -21.63
CA GLU A 39 32.64 18.74 -22.90
C GLU A 39 33.08 17.60 -23.86
N ALA A 40 34.33 17.18 -23.79
CA ALA A 40 34.88 16.05 -24.58
C ALA A 40 34.27 14.70 -24.16
N LYS A 41 33.66 14.60 -22.99
CA LYS A 41 32.99 13.38 -22.51
C LYS A 41 31.49 13.33 -22.86
N LEU A 42 30.94 14.38 -23.43
CA LEU A 42 29.55 14.40 -23.89
C LEU A 42 29.38 13.39 -25.03
N LYS A 43 28.24 12.74 -25.06
CA LYS A 43 27.92 11.72 -26.07
C LYS A 43 26.64 12.09 -26.79
N ASP A 44 26.65 11.84 -28.10
CA ASP A 44 25.48 12.05 -28.93
C ASP A 44 24.36 11.06 -28.60
N VAL A 45 23.12 11.56 -28.67
CA VAL A 45 21.92 10.71 -28.60
C VAL A 45 21.81 9.90 -29.90
N THR A 46 21.81 8.57 -29.78
CA THR A 46 21.74 7.67 -30.93
C THR A 46 20.34 7.68 -31.58
N ALA A 47 19.29 7.70 -30.75
CA ALA A 47 17.90 7.75 -31.24
C ALA A 47 16.95 8.32 -30.17
N VAL A 48 15.89 8.99 -30.64
CA VAL A 48 14.71 9.34 -29.81
C VAL A 48 13.69 8.20 -29.97
N ILE A 49 13.30 7.57 -28.85
CA ILE A 49 12.44 6.39 -28.85
C ILE A 49 10.96 6.81 -28.89
N ASP A 50 10.62 7.87 -28.15
CA ASP A 50 9.25 8.33 -27.99
C ASP A 50 9.00 9.62 -28.79
N GLU A 51 8.03 9.60 -29.69
CA GLU A 51 7.50 10.80 -30.30
C GLU A 51 6.76 11.69 -29.27
N GLU A 52 5.99 11.04 -28.37
CA GLU A 52 5.36 11.63 -27.20
C GLU A 52 5.95 11.01 -25.92
N PRO A 53 6.47 11.84 -24.99
CA PRO A 53 7.09 11.37 -23.76
C PRO A 53 6.13 10.55 -22.91
N LEU A 54 6.59 9.41 -22.43
CA LEU A 54 5.82 8.56 -21.52
C LEU A 54 5.74 9.14 -20.10
N ILE A 55 6.71 9.98 -19.73
CA ILE A 55 6.79 10.64 -18.43
C ILE A 55 6.52 12.13 -18.65
N THR A 56 5.52 12.67 -17.92
CA THR A 56 5.21 14.10 -17.95
C THR A 56 6.18 14.91 -17.08
N PRO A 57 6.31 16.23 -17.28
CA PRO A 57 7.13 17.07 -16.41
C PRO A 57 6.73 17.00 -14.94
N GLU A 58 5.44 16.84 -14.64
CA GLU A 58 4.93 16.66 -13.28
C GLU A 58 5.43 15.35 -12.66
N ILE A 59 5.43 14.26 -13.43
CA ILE A 59 5.95 12.96 -12.97
C ILE A 59 7.47 13.01 -12.81
N LEU A 60 8.21 13.75 -13.66
CA LEU A 60 9.64 14.00 -13.45
C LEU A 60 9.89 14.65 -12.09
N LYS A 61 9.18 15.72 -11.78
CA LYS A 61 9.28 16.42 -10.49
C LYS A 61 8.90 15.52 -9.31
N LEU A 62 7.81 14.74 -9.45
CA LEU A 62 7.37 13.80 -8.42
C LEU A 62 8.41 12.70 -8.19
N THR A 63 9.00 12.13 -9.23
CA THR A 63 10.03 11.09 -9.11
C THR A 63 11.31 11.64 -8.50
N GLN A 64 11.70 12.85 -8.83
CA GLN A 64 12.84 13.53 -8.22
C GLN A 64 12.61 13.73 -6.73
N TRP A 65 11.47 14.35 -6.36
CA TRP A 65 11.11 14.51 -4.95
C TRP A 65 11.08 13.18 -4.21
N THR A 66 10.51 12.13 -4.84
CA THR A 66 10.42 10.81 -4.20
C THR A 66 11.82 10.20 -3.99
N ALA A 67 12.72 10.36 -4.96
CA ALA A 67 14.11 9.93 -4.84
C ALA A 67 14.82 10.63 -3.69
N ASP A 68 14.68 11.96 -3.61
CA ASP A 68 15.28 12.78 -2.55
C ASP A 68 14.69 12.44 -1.18
N TYR A 69 13.36 12.30 -1.09
CA TYR A 69 12.68 12.01 0.17
C TYR A 69 13.06 10.65 0.74
N TYR A 70 13.22 9.63 -0.10
CA TYR A 70 13.53 8.25 0.30
C TYR A 70 15.01 7.86 0.14
N ALA A 71 15.90 8.81 -0.12
CA ALA A 71 17.33 8.55 -0.29
C ALA A 71 17.63 7.48 -1.36
N SER A 72 16.95 7.56 -2.49
CA SER A 72 17.08 6.62 -3.61
C SER A 72 17.67 7.32 -4.83
N PHE A 73 18.25 6.55 -5.76
CA PHE A 73 18.71 7.10 -7.02
C PHE A 73 17.55 7.49 -7.93
N TRP A 74 17.59 8.71 -8.47
CA TRP A 74 16.53 9.22 -9.34
C TRP A 74 16.29 8.36 -10.58
N GLY A 75 17.36 7.84 -11.21
CA GLY A 75 17.22 6.92 -12.34
C GLY A 75 16.45 5.63 -12.00
N GLU A 76 16.60 5.10 -10.78
CA GLU A 76 15.82 3.96 -10.29
C GLU A 76 14.35 4.34 -10.08
N MET A 77 14.09 5.55 -9.55
CA MET A 77 12.71 6.07 -9.41
C MET A 77 12.02 6.26 -10.74
N LEU A 78 12.69 6.83 -11.75
CA LEU A 78 12.17 6.96 -13.11
C LEU A 78 11.81 5.60 -13.69
N LYS A 79 12.67 4.59 -13.48
CA LYS A 79 12.39 3.22 -13.89
C LYS A 79 11.19 2.63 -13.14
N ALA A 80 11.05 2.87 -11.83
CA ALA A 80 9.94 2.37 -11.03
C ALA A 80 8.61 3.08 -11.34
N ALA A 81 8.66 4.32 -11.83
CA ALA A 81 7.48 5.09 -12.20
C ALA A 81 6.79 4.55 -13.46
N LEU A 82 7.53 3.94 -14.38
CA LEU A 82 6.96 3.34 -15.57
C LEU A 82 6.49 1.90 -15.31
N PRO A 83 5.36 1.48 -15.85
CA PRO A 83 4.92 0.10 -15.79
C PRO A 83 5.98 -0.86 -16.34
N ALA A 84 6.13 -2.02 -15.70
CA ALA A 84 7.07 -3.04 -16.13
C ALA A 84 6.84 -3.40 -17.61
N GLY A 85 7.93 -3.42 -18.40
CA GLY A 85 7.92 -3.68 -19.83
C GLY A 85 7.88 -2.43 -20.72
N LEU A 86 7.49 -1.25 -20.21
CA LEU A 86 7.58 0.00 -20.98
C LEU A 86 9.01 0.54 -21.08
N HIS A 87 9.94 0.03 -20.28
CA HIS A 87 11.36 0.37 -20.41
C HIS A 87 11.99 -0.15 -21.71
N ALA A 88 11.46 -1.23 -22.28
CA ALA A 88 11.95 -1.80 -23.52
C ALA A 88 11.18 -1.28 -24.72
N GLU A 89 11.85 -1.03 -25.84
CA GLU A 89 11.23 -0.59 -27.11
C GLU A 89 10.21 -1.60 -27.72
N LYS A 90 10.13 -2.79 -27.14
CA LYS A 90 9.39 -3.92 -27.74
C LYS A 90 7.88 -3.82 -27.64
N VAL A 91 7.36 -2.92 -26.81
CA VAL A 91 5.91 -2.79 -26.64
C VAL A 91 5.40 -1.70 -27.57
N ARG A 92 4.65 -2.13 -28.58
CA ARG A 92 3.96 -1.24 -29.54
C ARG A 92 2.45 -1.43 -29.43
N ALA A 93 1.70 -0.42 -29.84
CA ALA A 93 0.28 -0.54 -30.03
C ALA A 93 -0.05 -1.78 -30.89
N LYS A 94 -1.11 -2.50 -30.54
CA LYS A 94 -1.55 -3.65 -31.35
C LYS A 94 -2.18 -3.12 -32.61
N ARG A 95 -1.56 -3.40 -33.78
CA ARG A 95 -2.07 -2.99 -35.08
C ARG A 95 -2.88 -4.10 -35.72
N ARG A 96 -4.08 -3.78 -36.16
CA ARG A 96 -4.93 -4.68 -36.93
C ARG A 96 -5.43 -3.97 -38.17
N LYS A 97 -5.76 -4.74 -39.22
CA LYS A 97 -6.46 -4.21 -40.36
C LYS A 97 -7.89 -3.86 -39.98
N ALA A 98 -8.33 -2.69 -40.35
CA ALA A 98 -9.71 -2.22 -40.26
C ALA A 98 -10.23 -1.86 -41.63
N VAL A 99 -11.53 -1.87 -41.77
CA VAL A 99 -12.23 -1.58 -43.01
C VAL A 99 -13.16 -0.40 -42.76
N ARG A 100 -13.02 0.64 -43.59
CA ARG A 100 -13.84 1.85 -43.54
C ARG A 100 -14.65 1.98 -44.81
N LEU A 101 -15.94 2.27 -44.66
CA LEU A 101 -16.81 2.60 -45.76
C LEU A 101 -16.49 4.00 -46.31
N LEU A 102 -16.24 4.13 -47.61
CA LEU A 102 -15.94 5.43 -48.19
C LEU A 102 -17.20 6.24 -48.41
N ARG A 103 -17.11 7.57 -48.23
CA ARG A 103 -18.27 8.48 -48.31
C ARG A 103 -18.99 8.44 -49.67
N ASN A 104 -18.31 8.06 -50.72
CA ASN A 104 -18.88 7.93 -52.07
C ASN A 104 -19.49 6.54 -52.35
N ALA A 105 -19.42 5.60 -51.40
CA ALA A 105 -19.90 4.23 -51.62
C ALA A 105 -21.40 4.21 -52.00
N ASP A 106 -22.22 5.02 -51.35
CA ASP A 106 -23.66 5.10 -51.66
C ASP A 106 -23.98 5.63 -53.04
N ALA A 107 -23.20 6.57 -53.52
CA ALA A 107 -23.34 7.08 -54.89
C ALA A 107 -22.87 6.06 -55.92
N LEU A 108 -21.78 5.38 -55.66
CA LEU A 108 -21.23 4.32 -56.55
C LEU A 108 -22.12 3.08 -56.59
N VAL A 109 -22.71 2.68 -55.49
CA VAL A 109 -23.69 1.58 -55.41
C VAL A 109 -24.99 1.93 -56.17
N ARG A 110 -25.47 3.19 -56.08
CA ARG A 110 -26.67 3.65 -56.77
C ARG A 110 -26.48 3.89 -58.28
N MET A 111 -25.28 4.29 -58.71
CA MET A 111 -24.99 4.58 -60.11
C MET A 111 -24.80 3.33 -60.98
N GLY A 112 -24.85 2.12 -60.39
CA GLY A 112 -24.74 0.86 -61.18
C GLY A 112 -23.55 0.98 -62.07
N GLY A 113 -22.30 1.04 -61.51
CA GLY A 113 -21.10 1.40 -62.26
C GLY A 113 -21.06 0.85 -63.66
N THR A 114 -20.79 1.71 -64.63
CA THR A 114 -20.72 1.41 -66.03
C THR A 114 -19.77 0.24 -66.29
N GLY A 115 -20.33 -1.02 -66.47
CA GLY A 115 -19.59 -2.21 -66.85
C GLY A 115 -19.14 -3.15 -65.73
N GLU A 116 -19.44 -2.87 -64.45
CA GLU A 116 -19.08 -3.78 -63.33
C GLU A 116 -20.25 -4.73 -62.96
N LYS A 117 -19.89 -5.97 -62.55
CA LYS A 117 -20.87 -6.98 -62.09
C LYS A 117 -21.57 -6.45 -60.82
N PRO A 118 -22.87 -6.76 -60.58
CA PRO A 118 -23.58 -6.42 -59.34
C PRO A 118 -22.83 -6.96 -58.14
N LEU A 119 -23.07 -6.37 -56.98
CA LEU A 119 -22.48 -6.83 -55.69
C LEU A 119 -23.01 -8.24 -55.39
N SER A 120 -22.17 -9.08 -54.82
CA SER A 120 -22.63 -10.37 -54.30
C SER A 120 -23.34 -10.15 -52.95
N ALA A 121 -24.18 -11.14 -52.57
CA ALA A 121 -24.88 -11.10 -51.28
C ALA A 121 -23.93 -10.85 -50.08
N ASP A 122 -22.76 -11.46 -50.11
CA ASP A 122 -21.72 -11.25 -49.05
C ASP A 122 -21.21 -9.81 -49.06
N GLN A 123 -21.02 -9.20 -50.23
CA GLN A 123 -20.54 -7.82 -50.34
C GLN A 123 -21.60 -6.82 -49.87
N GLU A 124 -22.89 -7.03 -50.23
CA GLU A 124 -24.00 -6.22 -49.72
C GLU A 124 -24.13 -6.33 -48.22
N TRP A 125 -24.04 -7.55 -47.67
CA TRP A 125 -24.08 -7.79 -46.22
C TRP A 125 -22.95 -7.09 -45.49
N ILE A 126 -21.70 -7.12 -45.99
CA ILE A 126 -20.56 -6.39 -45.42
C ILE A 126 -20.81 -4.89 -45.40
N ILE A 127 -21.35 -4.30 -46.46
CA ILE A 127 -21.67 -2.87 -46.53
C ILE A 127 -22.75 -2.49 -45.49
N GLU A 128 -23.82 -3.29 -45.40
CA GLU A 128 -24.86 -3.08 -44.39
C GLU A 128 -24.32 -3.20 -42.97
N MET A 129 -23.48 -4.19 -42.69
CA MET A 129 -22.85 -4.39 -41.42
C MET A 129 -21.93 -3.19 -41.08
N LEU A 130 -21.14 -2.69 -42.03
CA LEU A 130 -20.34 -1.48 -41.85
C LEU A 130 -21.22 -0.27 -41.54
N ARG A 131 -22.34 -0.08 -42.28
CA ARG A 131 -23.30 1.01 -41.99
C ARG A 131 -23.87 0.94 -40.57
N ALA A 132 -24.32 -0.25 -40.18
CA ALA A 132 -24.88 -0.50 -38.86
C ALA A 132 -23.87 -0.23 -37.70
N ASN A 133 -22.58 -0.35 -38.00
CA ASN A 133 -21.49 -0.15 -37.02
C ASN A 133 -20.73 1.20 -37.21
N GLY A 134 -21.39 2.22 -37.78
CA GLY A 134 -20.78 3.56 -37.85
C GLY A 134 -19.79 3.74 -39.01
N GLY A 135 -19.78 2.83 -39.99
CA GLY A 135 -18.94 2.89 -41.17
C GLY A 135 -17.54 2.27 -41.04
N GLU A 136 -17.19 1.77 -39.87
CA GLU A 136 -15.87 1.18 -39.63
C GLU A 136 -15.96 -0.12 -38.81
N MET A 137 -15.18 -1.14 -39.16
CA MET A 137 -15.06 -2.39 -38.42
C MET A 137 -13.66 -3.01 -38.58
N LEU A 138 -13.24 -3.83 -37.63
CA LEU A 138 -12.03 -4.61 -37.80
C LEU A 138 -12.22 -5.68 -38.92
N PHE A 139 -11.20 -5.86 -39.72
CA PHE A 139 -11.22 -6.83 -40.81
C PHE A 139 -11.56 -8.26 -40.36
N THR A 140 -11.02 -8.66 -39.20
CA THR A 140 -11.29 -9.95 -38.56
C THR A 140 -12.72 -10.08 -38.04
N GLU A 141 -13.28 -8.99 -37.49
CA GLU A 141 -14.67 -8.98 -37.00
C GLU A 141 -15.69 -9.10 -38.13
N ILE A 142 -15.38 -8.51 -39.29
CA ILE A 142 -16.22 -8.69 -40.49
C ILE A 142 -16.22 -10.14 -40.92
N ILE A 143 -15.03 -10.77 -40.99
CA ILE A 143 -14.90 -12.18 -41.37
C ILE A 143 -15.69 -13.07 -40.40
N GLU A 144 -15.53 -12.88 -39.09
CA GLU A 144 -16.19 -13.67 -38.06
C GLU A 144 -17.72 -13.49 -38.06
N ARG A 145 -18.21 -12.24 -38.19
CA ARG A 145 -19.66 -11.95 -38.10
C ARG A 145 -20.42 -12.23 -39.39
N ALA A 146 -19.77 -12.03 -40.53
CA ALA A 146 -20.39 -12.30 -41.81
C ALA A 146 -20.20 -13.75 -42.27
N ASP A 147 -19.39 -14.52 -41.56
CA ASP A 147 -18.99 -15.89 -41.94
C ASP A 147 -18.46 -15.98 -43.40
N VAL A 148 -17.61 -15.01 -43.77
CA VAL A 148 -17.08 -14.88 -45.13
C VAL A 148 -15.55 -14.93 -45.10
N GLY A 149 -14.95 -15.24 -46.23
CA GLY A 149 -13.49 -15.12 -46.40
C GLY A 149 -13.02 -13.67 -46.63
N ALA A 150 -11.72 -13.48 -46.77
CA ALA A 150 -11.13 -12.17 -47.07
C ALA A 150 -11.43 -11.62 -48.46
N SER A 151 -11.82 -12.48 -49.40
CA SER A 151 -12.00 -12.15 -50.84
C SER A 151 -13.06 -11.10 -51.10
N PRO A 152 -14.27 -11.17 -50.52
CA PRO A 152 -15.31 -10.15 -50.68
C PRO A 152 -14.84 -8.76 -50.23
N ILE A 153 -14.14 -8.65 -49.09
CA ILE A 153 -13.65 -7.39 -48.54
C ILE A 153 -12.57 -6.78 -49.46
N ASN A 154 -11.59 -7.58 -49.90
CA ASN A 154 -10.57 -7.11 -50.84
C ASN A 154 -11.16 -6.70 -52.21
N THR A 155 -12.28 -7.29 -52.62
CA THR A 155 -12.98 -6.92 -53.81
C THR A 155 -13.71 -5.57 -53.65
N LEU A 156 -14.33 -5.35 -52.50
CA LEU A 156 -14.92 -4.05 -52.16
C LEU A 156 -13.88 -2.92 -52.13
N GLU A 157 -12.66 -3.20 -51.63
CA GLU A 157 -11.56 -2.26 -51.69
C GLU A 157 -11.13 -1.94 -53.11
N ARG A 158 -10.94 -2.94 -53.98
CA ARG A 158 -10.61 -2.73 -55.40
C ARG A 158 -11.66 -1.94 -56.17
N ARG A 159 -12.92 -2.05 -55.73
CA ARG A 159 -14.06 -1.29 -56.28
C ARG A 159 -14.16 0.14 -55.70
N GLY A 160 -13.29 0.51 -54.76
CA GLY A 160 -13.31 1.84 -54.13
C GLY A 160 -14.51 2.10 -53.22
N LEU A 161 -15.19 1.05 -52.73
CA LEU A 161 -16.31 1.15 -51.82
C LEU A 161 -15.87 1.17 -50.34
N VAL A 162 -14.77 0.49 -50.04
CA VAL A 162 -14.17 0.49 -48.71
C VAL A 162 -12.66 0.76 -48.79
N GLU A 163 -12.08 1.20 -47.70
CA GLU A 163 -10.65 1.36 -47.51
C GLU A 163 -10.18 0.38 -46.45
N ILE A 164 -9.14 -0.41 -46.75
CA ILE A 164 -8.48 -1.26 -45.75
C ILE A 164 -7.25 -0.50 -45.21
N TYR A 165 -7.26 -0.18 -43.95
CA TYR A 165 -6.16 0.55 -43.31
C TYR A 165 -5.71 -0.15 -42.02
N ILE A 166 -4.58 0.26 -41.51
CA ILE A 166 -4.04 -0.27 -40.26
C ILE A 166 -4.51 0.63 -39.12
N GLN A 167 -5.25 0.04 -38.19
CA GLN A 167 -5.75 0.72 -36.99
C GLN A 167 -5.05 0.20 -35.76
N ASP A 168 -4.71 1.10 -34.84
CA ASP A 168 -4.29 0.75 -33.50
C ASP A 168 -5.49 0.22 -32.70
N VAL A 169 -5.43 -1.04 -32.26
CA VAL A 169 -6.50 -1.69 -31.50
C VAL A 169 -6.14 -1.77 -30.05
N ARG A 170 -7.01 -1.19 -29.20
CA ARG A 170 -6.87 -1.28 -27.75
C ARG A 170 -7.04 -2.72 -27.26
N ARG A 171 -6.16 -3.15 -26.36
CA ARG A 171 -6.33 -4.33 -25.54
C ARG A 171 -7.11 -3.93 -24.29
N ASP A 172 -8.44 -4.03 -24.34
CA ASP A 172 -9.30 -3.67 -23.21
C ASP A 172 -9.40 -4.86 -22.25
N PRO A 173 -8.91 -4.74 -21.00
CA PRO A 173 -8.97 -5.84 -20.03
C PRO A 173 -10.40 -6.18 -19.58
N LEU A 174 -11.38 -5.31 -19.87
CA LEU A 174 -12.80 -5.48 -19.50
C LEU A 174 -13.73 -5.61 -20.72
N ARG A 175 -13.21 -5.86 -21.92
CA ARG A 175 -14.00 -5.89 -23.16
C ARG A 175 -15.19 -6.86 -23.10
N GLU A 176 -14.96 -8.05 -22.53
CA GLU A 176 -15.95 -9.15 -22.48
C GLU A 176 -16.67 -9.25 -21.14
N ALA A 177 -16.46 -8.29 -20.23
CA ALA A 177 -17.05 -8.34 -18.92
C ALA A 177 -18.47 -7.77 -18.92
N GLU A 178 -19.43 -8.53 -18.43
CA GLU A 178 -20.76 -7.99 -18.10
C GLU A 178 -20.63 -6.91 -17.03
N LEU A 179 -21.16 -5.73 -17.31
CA LEU A 179 -21.15 -4.61 -16.38
C LEU A 179 -22.37 -4.68 -15.48
N PRO A 180 -22.23 -4.49 -14.17
CA PRO A 180 -23.37 -4.45 -13.27
C PRO A 180 -24.24 -3.21 -13.58
N ASN A 181 -25.53 -3.30 -13.26
CA ASN A 181 -26.40 -2.14 -13.28
C ASN A 181 -25.88 -1.08 -12.32
N ARG A 182 -26.10 0.18 -12.65
CA ARG A 182 -25.74 1.31 -11.81
C ARG A 182 -26.81 1.40 -10.69
N ASP A 183 -26.43 0.92 -9.51
CA ASP A 183 -27.29 1.09 -8.33
C ASP A 183 -27.23 2.54 -7.85
N GLU A 184 -28.38 3.17 -7.68
CA GLU A 184 -28.48 4.48 -7.06
C GLU A 184 -28.63 4.32 -5.55
N PHE A 185 -27.56 4.53 -4.82
CA PHE A 185 -27.58 4.52 -3.36
C PHE A 185 -27.90 5.90 -2.80
N MET A 186 -28.81 5.97 -1.85
CA MET A 186 -29.00 7.17 -1.04
C MET A 186 -27.85 7.26 -0.01
N LEU A 187 -27.19 8.43 0.04
CA LEU A 187 -26.14 8.68 1.02
C LEU A 187 -26.76 8.87 2.42
N THR A 188 -26.05 8.40 3.45
CA THR A 188 -26.34 8.79 4.83
C THR A 188 -25.94 10.25 5.07
N SER A 189 -26.41 10.84 6.17
CA SER A 189 -26.06 12.23 6.54
C SER A 189 -24.55 12.43 6.68
N GLU A 190 -23.87 11.45 7.25
CA GLU A 190 -22.41 11.49 7.45
C GLU A 190 -21.65 11.37 6.11
N GLN A 191 -22.12 10.48 5.22
CA GLN A 191 -21.55 10.35 3.87
C GLN A 191 -21.76 11.63 3.05
N GLN A 192 -22.96 12.23 3.14
CA GLN A 192 -23.26 13.48 2.46
C GLN A 192 -22.38 14.62 2.98
N SER A 193 -22.24 14.77 4.31
CA SER A 193 -21.38 15.78 4.93
C SER A 193 -19.91 15.60 4.51
N ALA A 194 -19.43 14.36 4.42
CA ALA A 194 -18.06 14.07 3.95
C ALA A 194 -17.89 14.45 2.47
N LEU A 195 -18.86 14.11 1.62
CA LEU A 195 -18.86 14.45 0.21
C LEU A 195 -18.91 15.97 0.00
N ASP A 196 -19.74 16.68 0.74
CA ASP A 196 -19.88 18.13 0.66
C ASP A 196 -18.57 18.85 1.03
N ALA A 197 -17.88 18.35 2.08
CA ALA A 197 -16.58 18.89 2.48
C ALA A 197 -15.50 18.67 1.40
N ILE A 198 -15.49 17.49 0.77
CA ILE A 198 -14.54 17.18 -0.33
C ILE A 198 -14.86 18.01 -1.57
N THR A 199 -16.15 18.08 -1.95
CA THR A 199 -16.59 18.85 -3.15
C THR A 199 -16.37 20.34 -2.97
N ALA A 200 -16.60 20.87 -1.77
CA ALA A 200 -16.29 22.27 -1.46
C ALA A 200 -14.77 22.57 -1.65
N ALA A 201 -13.91 21.63 -1.24
CA ALA A 201 -12.48 21.78 -1.44
C ALA A 201 -12.07 21.67 -2.91
N LEU A 202 -12.70 20.80 -3.70
CA LEU A 202 -12.45 20.70 -5.15
C LEU A 202 -12.74 22.02 -5.89
N LYS A 203 -13.74 22.77 -5.44
CA LYS A 203 -14.11 24.06 -6.01
C LYS A 203 -13.11 25.20 -5.69
N LEU A 204 -12.31 25.04 -4.64
CA LEU A 204 -11.33 26.05 -4.22
C LEU A 204 -10.03 26.03 -5.03
N ASP A 205 -9.83 25.02 -5.85
CA ASP A 205 -8.61 24.80 -6.67
C ASP A 205 -7.32 24.94 -5.87
N ALA A 206 -7.31 24.41 -4.66
CA ALA A 206 -6.19 24.47 -3.72
C ALA A 206 -5.95 23.12 -3.04
N TYR A 207 -4.69 22.84 -2.74
CA TYR A 207 -4.34 21.64 -2.01
C TYR A 207 -5.08 21.53 -0.67
N LYS A 208 -5.75 20.41 -0.47
CA LYS A 208 -6.34 20.07 0.81
C LYS A 208 -6.29 18.55 1.05
N ALA A 209 -5.91 18.17 2.27
CA ALA A 209 -5.81 16.77 2.66
C ALA A 209 -6.91 16.40 3.66
N PHE A 210 -7.56 15.28 3.40
CA PHE A 210 -8.60 14.70 4.25
C PHE A 210 -8.19 13.29 4.71
N LEU A 211 -8.52 12.97 5.95
CA LEU A 211 -8.61 11.60 6.44
C LEU A 211 -10.08 11.22 6.54
N LEU A 212 -10.54 10.31 5.68
CA LEU A 212 -11.87 9.71 5.75
C LEU A 212 -11.81 8.41 6.57
N HIS A 213 -12.04 8.54 7.87
CA HIS A 213 -12.09 7.42 8.81
C HIS A 213 -13.51 6.85 8.82
N GLY A 214 -13.69 5.62 8.39
CA GLY A 214 -15.03 5.01 8.39
C GLY A 214 -14.96 3.52 8.66
N VAL A 215 -15.83 3.02 9.53
CA VAL A 215 -15.89 1.59 9.83
C VAL A 215 -16.04 0.74 8.56
N THR A 216 -15.66 -0.52 8.63
CA THR A 216 -15.83 -1.44 7.50
C THR A 216 -17.33 -1.56 7.15
N GLY A 217 -17.68 -1.29 5.88
CA GLY A 217 -19.07 -1.26 5.44
C GLY A 217 -19.81 0.07 5.67
N SER A 218 -19.07 1.16 5.99
CA SER A 218 -19.64 2.51 6.08
C SER A 218 -19.91 3.20 4.74
N GLY A 219 -19.56 2.56 3.61
CA GLY A 219 -19.81 3.10 2.28
C GLY A 219 -18.79 4.12 1.79
N LYS A 220 -17.56 4.11 2.29
CA LYS A 220 -16.45 4.97 1.81
C LYS A 220 -16.33 4.98 0.29
N THR A 221 -16.49 3.82 -0.35
CA THR A 221 -16.38 3.66 -1.81
C THR A 221 -17.40 4.52 -2.56
N GLU A 222 -18.62 4.66 -2.05
CA GLU A 222 -19.64 5.50 -2.68
C GLU A 222 -19.26 6.98 -2.60
N VAL A 223 -18.73 7.42 -1.46
CA VAL A 223 -18.18 8.78 -1.32
C VAL A 223 -17.05 9.02 -2.33
N TYR A 224 -16.16 8.05 -2.52
CA TYR A 224 -15.07 8.16 -3.51
C TYR A 224 -15.60 8.28 -4.95
N ILE A 225 -16.56 7.44 -5.33
CA ILE A 225 -17.15 7.45 -6.68
C ILE A 225 -17.77 8.82 -6.96
N ARG A 226 -18.57 9.35 -6.03
CA ARG A 226 -19.21 10.66 -6.20
C ARG A 226 -18.23 11.82 -6.17
N ALA A 227 -17.17 11.73 -5.35
CA ALA A 227 -16.10 12.72 -5.35
C ALA A 227 -15.31 12.73 -6.67
N MET A 228 -15.03 11.54 -7.25
CA MET A 228 -14.41 11.44 -8.57
C MET A 228 -15.31 12.01 -9.66
N GLN A 229 -16.64 11.74 -9.61
CA GLN A 229 -17.59 12.33 -10.56
C GLN A 229 -17.59 13.85 -10.45
N ALA A 230 -17.62 14.40 -9.25
CA ALA A 230 -17.57 15.84 -9.04
C ALA A 230 -16.27 16.48 -9.57
N ALA A 231 -15.13 15.77 -9.49
CA ALA A 231 -13.87 16.24 -10.08
C ALA A 231 -13.95 16.26 -11.62
N LEU A 232 -14.52 15.21 -12.24
CA LEU A 232 -14.73 15.12 -13.69
C LEU A 232 -15.68 16.21 -14.21
N ASP A 233 -16.78 16.44 -13.50
CA ASP A 233 -17.77 17.48 -13.82
C ASP A 233 -17.13 18.88 -13.75
N GLY A 234 -16.15 19.06 -12.85
CA GLY A 234 -15.30 20.26 -12.78
C GLY A 234 -14.18 20.31 -13.83
N GLY A 235 -14.15 19.40 -14.82
CA GLY A 235 -13.13 19.37 -15.88
C GLY A 235 -11.75 18.88 -15.41
N ARG A 236 -11.65 18.26 -14.22
CA ARG A 236 -10.40 17.77 -13.64
C ARG A 236 -10.32 16.25 -13.64
N SER A 237 -9.10 15.72 -13.58
CA SER A 237 -8.86 14.28 -13.53
C SER A 237 -8.83 13.75 -12.10
N ALA A 238 -9.07 12.45 -11.93
CA ALA A 238 -9.03 11.78 -10.64
C ALA A 238 -8.10 10.56 -10.67
N LEU A 239 -7.32 10.41 -9.59
CA LEU A 239 -6.48 9.25 -9.33
C LEU A 239 -7.00 8.52 -8.10
N MET A 240 -7.20 7.20 -8.20
CA MET A 240 -7.52 6.36 -7.06
C MET A 240 -6.50 5.25 -6.90
N LEU A 241 -5.87 5.19 -5.74
CA LEU A 241 -5.01 4.08 -5.34
C LEU A 241 -5.80 3.10 -4.48
N VAL A 242 -5.67 1.83 -4.78
CA VAL A 242 -6.27 0.73 -4.02
C VAL A 242 -5.23 -0.34 -3.72
N PRO A 243 -5.34 -1.09 -2.61
CA PRO A 243 -4.48 -2.24 -2.36
C PRO A 243 -4.60 -3.28 -3.47
N GLU A 244 -3.52 -4.00 -3.77
CA GLU A 244 -3.48 -4.97 -4.87
C GLU A 244 -4.61 -6.01 -4.79
N ILE A 245 -4.94 -6.45 -3.57
CA ILE A 245 -6.00 -7.44 -3.31
C ILE A 245 -7.41 -6.84 -3.46
N ALA A 246 -7.56 -5.53 -3.28
CA ALA A 246 -8.86 -4.87 -3.40
C ALA A 246 -9.28 -4.60 -4.85
N LEU A 247 -8.32 -4.57 -5.78
CA LEU A 247 -8.59 -4.35 -7.20
C LEU A 247 -9.09 -5.65 -7.87
N THR A 248 -10.26 -6.08 -7.44
CA THR A 248 -10.93 -7.27 -7.99
C THR A 248 -11.60 -6.99 -9.32
N PRO A 249 -11.86 -8.03 -10.15
CA PRO A 249 -12.66 -7.86 -11.37
C PRO A 249 -14.04 -7.25 -11.11
N VAL A 250 -14.67 -7.57 -9.96
CA VAL A 250 -15.97 -7.01 -9.58
C VAL A 250 -15.87 -5.50 -9.34
N PHE A 251 -14.88 -5.06 -8.60
CA PHE A 251 -14.65 -3.63 -8.33
C PHE A 251 -14.33 -2.86 -9.62
N SER A 252 -13.46 -3.42 -10.46
CA SER A 252 -13.11 -2.83 -11.76
C SER A 252 -14.32 -2.69 -12.69
N ARG A 253 -15.22 -3.70 -12.72
CA ARG A 253 -16.47 -3.66 -13.49
C ARG A 253 -17.44 -2.59 -12.97
N ARG A 254 -17.57 -2.46 -11.65
CA ARG A 254 -18.40 -1.42 -11.03
C ARG A 254 -17.94 -0.02 -11.43
N LEU A 255 -16.65 0.24 -11.41
CA LEU A 255 -16.10 1.53 -11.80
C LEU A 255 -16.28 1.79 -13.32
N ARG A 256 -16.12 0.76 -14.15
CA ARG A 256 -16.40 0.84 -15.57
C ARG A 256 -17.87 1.13 -15.87
N ALA A 257 -18.79 0.57 -15.09
CA ALA A 257 -20.22 0.85 -15.22
C ALA A 257 -20.54 2.32 -14.89
N VAL A 258 -19.81 2.95 -13.96
CA VAL A 258 -20.01 4.36 -13.58
C VAL A 258 -19.34 5.33 -14.55
N PHE A 259 -18.04 5.11 -14.86
CA PHE A 259 -17.21 6.07 -15.60
C PHE A 259 -17.06 5.72 -17.09
N GLY A 260 -17.62 4.61 -17.54
CA GLY A 260 -17.52 4.20 -18.93
C GLY A 260 -16.07 4.11 -19.43
N ASN A 261 -15.81 4.69 -20.58
CA ASN A 261 -14.48 4.70 -21.18
C ASN A 261 -13.50 5.69 -20.54
N GLU A 262 -13.95 6.56 -19.65
CA GLU A 262 -13.08 7.54 -18.99
C GLU A 262 -12.21 6.92 -17.89
N VAL A 263 -12.46 5.66 -17.49
CA VAL A 263 -11.65 4.97 -16.51
C VAL A 263 -10.56 4.12 -17.16
N ALA A 264 -9.34 4.22 -16.64
CA ALA A 264 -8.20 3.35 -16.94
C ALA A 264 -7.82 2.58 -15.67
N ILE A 265 -7.49 1.29 -15.83
CA ILE A 265 -7.17 0.39 -14.74
C ILE A 265 -5.71 -0.05 -14.86
N LEU A 266 -4.93 0.14 -13.79
CA LEU A 266 -3.49 -0.14 -13.74
C LEU A 266 -3.15 -1.10 -12.60
N HIS A 267 -2.82 -2.36 -12.92
CA HIS A 267 -2.39 -3.36 -11.92
C HIS A 267 -1.40 -4.39 -12.47
N SER A 268 -0.79 -5.15 -11.57
CA SER A 268 0.26 -6.13 -11.90
C SER A 268 -0.21 -7.29 -12.79
N ASN A 269 -1.50 -7.68 -12.71
CA ASN A 269 -2.06 -8.80 -13.47
C ASN A 269 -2.34 -8.48 -14.95
N LEU A 270 -2.30 -7.21 -15.34
CA LEU A 270 -2.40 -6.83 -16.77
C LEU A 270 -1.18 -7.29 -17.53
N SER A 271 -1.38 -7.75 -18.75
CA SER A 271 -0.29 -7.98 -19.68
C SER A 271 0.47 -6.68 -19.99
N THR A 272 1.71 -6.79 -20.45
CA THR A 272 2.52 -5.62 -20.82
C THR A 272 1.85 -4.75 -21.86
N GLY A 273 1.13 -5.38 -22.82
CA GLY A 273 0.40 -4.65 -23.86
C GLY A 273 -0.81 -3.89 -23.32
N GLU A 274 -1.61 -4.49 -22.43
CA GLU A 274 -2.75 -3.83 -21.77
C GLU A 274 -2.28 -2.64 -20.94
N ARG A 275 -1.20 -2.81 -20.16
CA ARG A 275 -0.61 -1.71 -19.37
C ARG A 275 -0.16 -0.55 -20.26
N HIS A 276 0.46 -0.85 -21.40
CA HIS A 276 0.86 0.16 -22.38
C HIS A 276 -0.36 0.92 -22.92
N ASP A 277 -1.40 0.19 -23.32
CA ASP A 277 -2.58 0.79 -23.94
C ASP A 277 -3.34 1.66 -22.93
N GLU A 278 -3.49 1.21 -21.65
CA GLU A 278 -4.10 2.02 -20.58
C GLU A 278 -3.25 3.24 -20.23
N TRP A 279 -1.92 3.11 -20.13
CA TRP A 279 -1.01 4.24 -19.90
C TRP A 279 -1.11 5.29 -21.01
N ARG A 280 -1.13 4.85 -22.28
CA ARG A 280 -1.27 5.74 -23.43
C ARG A 280 -2.60 6.47 -23.45
N ARG A 281 -3.69 5.79 -23.09
CA ARG A 281 -5.02 6.42 -22.96
C ARG A 281 -5.04 7.55 -21.92
N ILE A 282 -4.45 7.31 -20.77
CA ILE A 282 -4.31 8.33 -19.73
C ILE A 282 -3.49 9.50 -20.29
N ARG A 283 -2.35 9.20 -20.89
CA ARG A 283 -1.43 10.22 -21.45
C ARG A 283 -2.06 11.09 -22.54
N LEU A 284 -2.96 10.51 -23.35
CA LEU A 284 -3.68 11.21 -24.42
C LEU A 284 -5.00 11.84 -23.93
N GLY A 285 -5.28 11.87 -22.64
CA GLY A 285 -6.51 12.43 -22.07
C GLY A 285 -7.80 11.63 -22.39
N GLN A 286 -7.69 10.44 -22.97
CA GLN A 286 -8.81 9.57 -23.27
C GLN A 286 -9.39 8.87 -22.04
N ALA A 287 -8.65 8.85 -20.94
CA ALA A 287 -9.09 8.40 -19.63
C ALA A 287 -8.69 9.45 -18.59
N ARG A 288 -9.68 10.07 -17.97
CA ARG A 288 -9.50 11.08 -16.93
C ARG A 288 -9.56 10.51 -15.52
N VAL A 289 -9.97 9.27 -15.36
CA VAL A 289 -9.92 8.53 -14.08
C VAL A 289 -8.91 7.41 -14.21
N ALA A 290 -7.87 7.43 -13.37
CA ALA A 290 -6.91 6.33 -13.28
C ALA A 290 -7.09 5.64 -11.93
N ILE A 291 -7.26 4.31 -11.97
CA ILE A 291 -7.39 3.49 -10.77
C ILE A 291 -6.32 2.40 -10.83
N GLY A 292 -5.64 2.21 -9.72
CA GLY A 292 -4.64 1.17 -9.73
C GLY A 292 -3.97 0.96 -8.38
N THR A 293 -2.98 0.09 -8.41
CA THR A 293 -2.18 -0.25 -7.24
C THR A 293 -1.03 0.75 -7.05
N ARG A 294 -0.08 0.45 -6.20
CA ARG A 294 1.05 1.30 -5.84
C ARG A 294 1.65 2.13 -6.99
N SER A 295 1.95 1.50 -8.12
CA SER A 295 2.61 2.19 -9.25
C SER A 295 1.71 3.17 -9.98
N ALA A 296 0.39 3.08 -9.82
CA ALA A 296 -0.54 4.03 -10.44
C ALA A 296 -0.39 5.46 -9.91
N VAL A 297 0.32 5.65 -8.80
CA VAL A 297 0.68 6.99 -8.32
C VAL A 297 1.45 7.82 -9.35
N PHE A 298 2.09 7.18 -10.32
CA PHE A 298 2.82 7.81 -11.42
C PHE A 298 2.04 7.82 -12.75
N ALA A 299 0.75 7.47 -12.78
CA ALA A 299 -0.06 7.52 -13.99
C ALA A 299 -0.02 8.94 -14.61
N PRO A 300 0.17 9.08 -15.94
CA PRO A 300 0.39 10.38 -16.58
C PRO A 300 -0.92 11.16 -16.78
N LEU A 301 -1.71 11.31 -15.70
CA LEU A 301 -2.91 12.15 -15.68
C LEU A 301 -2.51 13.61 -15.71
N GLU A 302 -3.18 14.36 -16.56
CA GLU A 302 -3.11 15.82 -16.60
C GLU A 302 -4.25 16.45 -15.79
N ASN A 303 -4.05 17.66 -15.31
CA ASN A 303 -5.05 18.45 -14.58
C ASN A 303 -5.73 17.69 -13.43
N ILE A 304 -4.92 17.06 -12.54
CA ILE A 304 -5.44 16.29 -11.40
C ILE A 304 -6.16 17.23 -10.42
N GLY A 305 -7.43 16.90 -10.10
CA GLY A 305 -8.22 17.57 -9.07
C GLY A 305 -8.36 16.77 -7.80
N LEU A 306 -8.33 15.42 -7.93
CA LEU A 306 -8.60 14.54 -6.81
C LEU A 306 -7.62 13.35 -6.80
N VAL A 307 -7.06 13.08 -5.64
CA VAL A 307 -6.27 11.87 -5.38
C VAL A 307 -6.91 11.13 -4.21
N ILE A 308 -7.26 9.86 -4.38
CA ILE A 308 -7.83 8.99 -3.34
C ILE A 308 -6.84 7.87 -3.06
N VAL A 309 -6.63 7.57 -1.78
CA VAL A 309 -5.87 6.40 -1.32
C VAL A 309 -6.77 5.60 -0.40
N ASP A 310 -7.35 4.52 -0.92
CA ASP A 310 -8.20 3.65 -0.11
C ASP A 310 -7.35 2.67 0.71
N GLU A 311 -7.82 2.32 1.91
CA GLU A 311 -7.08 1.53 2.90
C GLU A 311 -5.63 2.02 3.05
N GLU A 312 -5.46 3.34 3.29
CA GLU A 312 -4.18 4.07 3.26
C GLU A 312 -3.09 3.46 4.16
N HIS A 313 -3.51 2.70 5.17
CA HIS A 313 -2.63 1.98 6.10
C HIS A 313 -2.01 0.71 5.50
N ASP A 314 -2.47 0.28 4.29
CA ASP A 314 -2.06 -1.00 3.73
C ASP A 314 -0.57 -1.03 3.38
N ALA A 315 0.11 -2.10 3.82
CA ALA A 315 1.54 -2.29 3.59
C ALA A 315 1.91 -2.46 2.10
N SER A 316 0.95 -2.80 1.22
CA SER A 316 1.20 -2.96 -0.22
C SER A 316 1.55 -1.66 -0.94
N TYR A 317 1.24 -0.51 -0.35
CA TYR A 317 1.67 0.79 -0.86
C TYR A 317 3.17 1.04 -0.70
N ARG A 318 3.86 0.28 0.13
CA ARG A 318 5.31 0.33 0.24
C ARG A 318 5.98 -0.57 -0.79
N GLN A 319 6.99 -0.05 -1.48
CA GLN A 319 7.89 -0.86 -2.31
C GLN A 319 8.97 -1.49 -1.44
N HIS A 320 9.07 -2.83 -1.49
CA HIS A 320 10.01 -3.60 -0.66
C HIS A 320 11.39 -3.80 -1.29
N GLU A 321 11.57 -3.38 -2.53
CA GLU A 321 12.83 -3.43 -3.26
C GLU A 321 13.20 -2.00 -3.67
N SER A 322 14.50 -1.76 -3.93
CA SER A 322 14.96 -0.44 -4.39
C SER A 322 14.27 -0.07 -5.72
N PRO A 323 13.84 1.18 -5.85
CA PRO A 323 13.84 2.27 -4.87
C PRO A 323 12.71 2.10 -3.83
N PHE A 324 13.06 2.26 -2.56
CA PHE A 324 12.09 2.13 -1.47
C PHE A 324 11.22 3.39 -1.36
N TYR A 325 9.95 3.31 -1.72
CA TYR A 325 9.02 4.44 -1.55
C TYR A 325 7.65 3.97 -1.06
N ASN A 326 6.87 4.89 -0.51
CA ASN A 326 5.47 4.65 -0.14
C ASN A 326 4.56 5.46 -1.07
N ALA A 327 3.67 4.77 -1.79
CA ALA A 327 2.75 5.41 -2.73
C ALA A 327 1.73 6.32 -2.04
N ARG A 328 1.35 6.07 -0.79
CA ARG A 328 0.51 6.98 0.00
C ARG A 328 1.18 8.35 0.13
N ASP A 329 2.44 8.37 0.55
CA ASP A 329 3.17 9.63 0.76
C ASP A 329 3.44 10.33 -0.58
N ALA A 330 3.77 9.55 -1.63
CA ALA A 330 3.90 10.07 -2.99
C ALA A 330 2.57 10.65 -3.52
N ALA A 331 1.42 10.04 -3.19
CA ALA A 331 0.10 10.53 -3.56
C ALA A 331 -0.25 11.86 -2.88
N VAL A 332 0.08 11.99 -1.58
CA VAL A 332 -0.08 13.25 -0.84
C VAL A 332 0.77 14.37 -1.47
N MET A 333 2.04 14.05 -1.80
CA MET A 333 2.92 15.04 -2.46
C MET A 333 2.45 15.36 -3.86
N ARG A 334 2.02 14.38 -4.64
CA ARG A 334 1.48 14.61 -5.98
C ARG A 334 0.28 15.55 -5.96
N ALA A 335 -0.65 15.32 -5.03
CA ALA A 335 -1.79 16.23 -4.83
C ALA A 335 -1.34 17.63 -4.43
N SER A 336 -0.34 17.73 -3.55
CA SER A 336 0.23 19.03 -3.15
C SER A 336 0.88 19.78 -4.32
N MET A 337 1.66 19.08 -5.15
CA MET A 337 2.28 19.67 -6.35
C MET A 337 1.26 20.12 -7.41
N ALA A 338 0.13 19.41 -7.50
CA ALA A 338 -0.94 19.70 -8.45
C ALA A 338 -1.99 20.70 -7.93
N GLY A 339 -1.89 21.19 -6.68
CA GLY A 339 -2.94 21.99 -6.04
C GLY A 339 -4.26 21.20 -5.89
N ALA A 340 -4.20 19.88 -5.77
CA ALA A 340 -5.36 18.98 -5.77
C ALA A 340 -5.80 18.59 -4.37
N VAL A 341 -7.00 18.06 -4.26
CA VAL A 341 -7.53 17.44 -3.04
C VAL A 341 -7.00 16.02 -2.91
N VAL A 342 -6.56 15.62 -1.70
CA VAL A 342 -6.22 14.23 -1.38
C VAL A 342 -7.12 13.70 -0.27
N VAL A 343 -7.67 12.50 -0.48
CA VAL A 343 -8.51 11.78 0.49
C VAL A 343 -7.82 10.46 0.85
N LEU A 344 -7.39 10.34 2.09
CA LEU A 344 -6.84 9.13 2.67
C LEU A 344 -7.96 8.39 3.41
N GLY A 345 -8.37 7.23 2.90
CA GLY A 345 -9.49 6.49 3.47
C GLY A 345 -9.05 5.22 4.18
N SER A 346 -9.62 4.97 5.36
CA SER A 346 -9.35 3.75 6.13
C SER A 346 -10.41 3.49 7.19
N ALA A 347 -10.60 2.22 7.55
CA ALA A 347 -11.31 1.83 8.77
C ALA A 347 -10.38 1.80 9.99
N THR A 348 -9.09 1.63 9.75
CA THR A 348 -8.03 1.54 10.76
C THR A 348 -6.83 2.36 10.28
N PRO A 349 -6.91 3.69 10.33
CA PRO A 349 -5.87 4.57 9.80
C PRO A 349 -4.47 4.22 10.33
N ALA A 350 -3.43 4.51 9.55
CA ALA A 350 -2.06 4.44 10.05
C ALA A 350 -1.86 5.47 11.17
N MET A 351 -1.08 5.11 12.18
CA MET A 351 -0.82 5.97 13.34
C MET A 351 -0.35 7.37 12.94
N GLU A 352 0.50 7.47 11.92
CA GLU A 352 1.03 8.73 11.40
C GLU A 352 -0.05 9.58 10.72
N THR A 353 -0.95 8.93 9.97
CA THR A 353 -2.06 9.61 9.28
C THR A 353 -3.05 10.17 10.30
N PHE A 354 -3.41 9.37 11.28
CA PHE A 354 -4.34 9.81 12.33
C PHE A 354 -3.73 10.90 13.22
N TYR A 355 -2.44 10.78 13.55
CA TYR A 355 -1.70 11.83 14.24
C TYR A 355 -1.74 13.18 13.49
N ASN A 356 -1.50 13.14 12.16
CA ASN A 356 -1.59 14.33 11.32
C ASN A 356 -3.02 14.93 11.29
N ALA A 357 -4.04 14.08 11.32
CA ALA A 357 -5.43 14.54 11.42
C ALA A 357 -5.73 15.20 12.78
N LYS A 358 -5.31 14.58 13.88
CA LYS A 358 -5.46 15.16 15.23
C LYS A 358 -4.65 16.46 15.41
N ALA A 359 -3.51 16.58 14.74
CA ALA A 359 -2.69 17.80 14.70
C ALA A 359 -3.22 18.90 13.76
N GLY A 360 -4.36 18.66 13.08
CA GLY A 360 -4.99 19.62 12.17
C GLY A 360 -4.31 19.77 10.81
N LYS A 361 -3.32 18.94 10.49
CA LYS A 361 -2.69 18.93 9.15
C LYS A 361 -3.62 18.34 8.10
N TYR A 362 -4.44 17.35 8.48
CA TYR A 362 -5.47 16.75 7.65
C TYR A 362 -6.84 17.07 8.23
N THR A 363 -7.82 17.34 7.37
CA THR A 363 -9.21 17.49 7.82
C THR A 363 -9.79 16.10 8.12
N TYR A 364 -10.26 15.90 9.34
CA TYR A 364 -10.83 14.64 9.78
C TYR A 364 -12.29 14.53 9.39
N LEU A 365 -12.66 13.49 8.65
CA LEU A 365 -14.03 13.11 8.29
C LEU A 365 -14.33 11.73 8.87
N ASN A 366 -15.46 11.56 9.54
CA ASN A 366 -15.79 10.31 10.21
C ASN A 366 -17.11 9.71 9.70
N LEU A 367 -17.09 8.40 9.40
CA LEU A 367 -18.25 7.59 9.04
C LEU A 367 -18.40 6.46 10.07
N PRO A 368 -19.00 6.74 11.25
CA PRO A 368 -18.96 5.83 12.40
C PRO A 368 -19.89 4.63 12.27
N THR A 369 -20.87 4.68 11.35
CA THR A 369 -21.93 3.68 11.23
C THR A 369 -21.83 2.85 9.96
N ARG A 370 -22.25 1.58 10.02
CA ARG A 370 -22.46 0.73 8.83
C ARG A 370 -23.73 1.13 8.09
N ILE A 371 -23.72 0.98 6.77
CA ILE A 371 -24.92 1.15 5.96
C ILE A 371 -26.02 0.20 6.46
N HIS A 372 -27.27 0.67 6.48
CA HIS A 372 -28.45 -0.02 6.99
C HIS A 372 -28.43 -0.35 8.49
N GLY A 373 -27.63 0.36 9.30
CA GLY A 373 -27.61 0.16 10.76
C GLY A 373 -27.19 -1.24 11.21
N ARG A 374 -26.49 -1.99 10.36
CA ARG A 374 -26.05 -3.36 10.66
C ARG A 374 -25.09 -3.38 11.84
N ASN A 375 -25.34 -4.24 12.80
CA ASN A 375 -24.51 -4.40 13.99
C ASN A 375 -23.10 -4.88 13.61
N LEU A 376 -22.11 -4.47 14.40
CA LEU A 376 -20.78 -5.03 14.35
C LEU A 376 -20.84 -6.51 14.79
N ALA A 377 -19.94 -7.34 14.27
CA ALA A 377 -19.83 -8.72 14.69
C ALA A 377 -19.47 -8.78 16.19
N ASP A 378 -20.03 -9.77 16.87
CA ASP A 378 -19.73 -10.04 18.28
C ASP A 378 -18.36 -10.72 18.34
N ALA A 379 -17.35 -10.01 18.84
CA ALA A 379 -16.00 -10.51 18.93
C ALA A 379 -15.66 -10.91 20.38
N LYS A 380 -15.08 -12.11 20.55
CA LYS A 380 -14.72 -12.66 21.85
C LYS A 380 -13.28 -13.16 21.86
N LEU A 381 -12.53 -12.87 22.93
CA LEU A 381 -11.23 -13.47 23.19
C LEU A 381 -11.41 -14.81 23.89
N ILE A 382 -10.70 -15.83 23.41
CA ILE A 382 -10.57 -17.13 24.05
C ILE A 382 -9.19 -17.17 24.70
N ASP A 383 -9.15 -17.30 26.03
CA ASP A 383 -7.91 -17.39 26.80
C ASP A 383 -7.30 -18.79 26.66
N MET A 384 -6.29 -18.91 25.82
CA MET A 384 -5.59 -20.17 25.59
C MET A 384 -4.77 -20.67 26.79
N ARG A 385 -4.52 -19.82 27.80
CA ARG A 385 -3.87 -20.22 29.05
C ARG A 385 -4.80 -21.14 29.85
N GLU A 386 -6.08 -20.81 29.91
CA GLU A 386 -7.11 -21.63 30.58
C GLU A 386 -7.36 -22.94 29.80
N VAL A 387 -7.38 -22.86 28.45
CA VAL A 387 -7.48 -24.05 27.61
C VAL A 387 -6.27 -24.98 27.83
N PHE A 388 -5.06 -24.45 27.93
CA PHE A 388 -3.84 -25.20 28.19
C PHE A 388 -3.87 -25.88 29.56
N LYS A 389 -4.32 -25.16 30.60
CA LYS A 389 -4.47 -25.72 31.94
C LYS A 389 -5.50 -26.86 31.98
N SER A 390 -6.68 -26.65 31.38
CA SER A 390 -7.74 -27.68 31.36
C SER A 390 -7.37 -28.89 30.53
N ALA A 391 -6.48 -28.76 29.54
CA ALA A 391 -5.92 -29.87 28.77
C ALA A 391 -4.77 -30.59 29.51
N GLY A 392 -4.52 -30.31 30.79
CA GLY A 392 -3.44 -30.93 31.55
C GLY A 392 -2.05 -30.58 31.05
N GLY A 393 -1.83 -29.37 30.52
CA GLY A 393 -0.55 -28.89 29.99
C GLY A 393 -0.22 -29.42 28.58
N LYS A 394 -1.18 -30.04 27.90
CA LYS A 394 -1.01 -30.49 26.50
C LYS A 394 -1.22 -29.34 25.52
N ASP A 395 -0.51 -29.42 24.41
CA ASP A 395 -0.65 -28.43 23.32
C ASP A 395 -1.99 -28.60 22.61
N VAL A 396 -2.79 -27.54 22.59
CA VAL A 396 -4.08 -27.47 21.92
C VAL A 396 -4.07 -26.33 20.93
N ALA A 397 -4.05 -26.65 19.63
CA ALA A 397 -4.04 -25.64 18.56
C ALA A 397 -5.41 -24.97 18.38
N LEU A 398 -6.50 -25.71 18.59
CA LEU A 398 -7.88 -25.29 18.45
C LEU A 398 -8.63 -25.49 19.76
N SER A 399 -9.17 -24.42 20.34
CA SER A 399 -9.96 -24.50 21.56
C SER A 399 -11.26 -25.29 21.37
N PRO A 400 -11.77 -25.99 22.40
CA PRO A 400 -13.08 -26.64 22.33
C PRO A 400 -14.21 -25.67 21.91
N GLU A 401 -14.20 -24.45 22.46
CA GLU A 401 -15.19 -23.40 22.11
C GLU A 401 -15.19 -23.06 20.62
N LEU A 402 -14.04 -22.90 19.98
CA LEU A 402 -13.95 -22.66 18.54
C LEU A 402 -14.46 -23.86 17.74
N LEU A 403 -14.12 -25.08 18.14
CA LEU A 403 -14.58 -26.30 17.46
C LEU A 403 -16.11 -26.45 17.55
N ASP A 404 -16.70 -26.16 18.69
CA ASP A 404 -18.14 -26.21 18.89
C ASP A 404 -18.87 -25.12 18.08
N ALA A 405 -18.29 -23.92 18.01
CA ALA A 405 -18.82 -22.84 17.17
C ALA A 405 -18.78 -23.22 15.69
N ILE A 406 -17.71 -23.87 15.20
CA ILE A 406 -17.63 -24.36 13.82
C ILE A 406 -18.74 -25.38 13.55
N ARG A 407 -18.95 -26.35 14.45
CA ARG A 407 -20.03 -27.35 14.31
C ARG A 407 -21.42 -26.69 14.27
N ALA A 408 -21.66 -25.76 15.18
CA ALA A 408 -22.94 -25.04 15.26
C ALA A 408 -23.21 -24.18 14.00
N THR A 409 -22.16 -23.57 13.42
CA THR A 409 -22.27 -22.79 12.19
C THR A 409 -22.54 -23.67 11.00
N HIS A 410 -21.79 -24.75 10.84
CA HIS A 410 -22.00 -25.73 9.76
C HIS A 410 -23.39 -26.37 9.82
N GLY A 411 -23.88 -26.71 11.03
CA GLY A 411 -25.22 -27.26 11.21
C GLY A 411 -26.36 -26.32 10.83
N LYS A 412 -26.08 -25.04 10.56
CA LYS A 412 -27.02 -24.03 10.06
C LYS A 412 -26.86 -23.73 8.57
N ASP A 413 -26.03 -24.48 7.87
CA ASP A 413 -25.63 -24.22 6.47
C ASP A 413 -25.00 -22.83 6.28
N GLU A 414 -24.25 -22.37 7.28
CA GLU A 414 -23.54 -21.12 7.28
C GLU A 414 -22.03 -21.34 7.07
N GLN A 415 -21.33 -20.32 6.59
CA GLN A 415 -19.92 -20.43 6.21
C GLN A 415 -18.99 -19.94 7.32
N VAL A 416 -17.79 -20.52 7.34
CA VAL A 416 -16.74 -20.24 8.31
C VAL A 416 -15.47 -19.74 7.63
N ILE A 417 -14.83 -18.73 8.23
CA ILE A 417 -13.47 -18.33 7.88
C ILE A 417 -12.54 -18.58 9.07
N ILE A 418 -11.44 -19.32 8.84
CA ILE A 418 -10.37 -19.51 9.83
C ILE A 418 -9.14 -18.75 9.37
N LEU A 419 -8.79 -17.71 10.14
CA LEU A 419 -7.62 -16.89 9.88
C LEU A 419 -6.41 -17.42 10.65
N LEU A 420 -5.35 -17.66 9.90
CA LEU A 420 -4.03 -18.04 10.42
C LEU A 420 -3.08 -16.84 10.31
N ASN A 421 -2.53 -16.40 11.41
CA ASN A 421 -1.48 -15.37 11.35
C ASN A 421 -0.10 -16.02 11.20
N ARG A 422 0.18 -16.61 10.00
CA ARG A 422 1.35 -17.45 9.71
C ARG A 422 2.61 -16.66 9.31
N ARG A 423 2.59 -15.36 9.14
CA ARG A 423 3.74 -14.60 8.68
C ARG A 423 4.67 -14.23 9.83
N GLY A 424 5.71 -15.00 10.03
CA GLY A 424 6.84 -14.67 10.90
C GLY A 424 7.93 -15.74 10.77
N PHE A 425 9.02 -15.41 10.08
CA PHE A 425 10.26 -16.20 10.08
C PHE A 425 11.01 -16.10 11.42
N SER A 426 10.47 -15.33 12.36
CA SER A 426 11.10 -14.99 13.61
C SER A 426 10.53 -15.87 14.71
N GLN A 427 11.35 -16.78 15.23
CA GLN A 427 11.00 -17.57 16.42
C GLN A 427 11.17 -16.71 17.66
N PHE A 428 10.24 -16.74 18.57
CA PHE A 428 10.34 -16.08 19.87
C PHE A 428 9.82 -16.97 20.99
N VAL A 429 10.10 -16.62 22.23
CA VAL A 429 9.71 -17.39 23.40
C VAL A 429 8.51 -16.75 24.07
N LEU A 430 7.45 -17.55 24.27
CA LEU A 430 6.21 -17.21 24.95
C LEU A 430 6.00 -18.11 26.15
N CYS A 431 5.60 -17.55 27.26
CA CYS A 431 5.17 -18.35 28.41
C CYS A 431 3.69 -18.76 28.27
N ARG A 432 3.41 -20.05 28.20
CA ARG A 432 2.02 -20.55 28.09
C ARG A 432 1.18 -20.34 29.34
N THR A 433 1.81 -20.15 30.48
CA THR A 433 1.11 -19.95 31.76
C THR A 433 0.61 -18.52 31.92
N CYS A 434 1.38 -17.50 31.50
CA CYS A 434 1.04 -16.11 31.72
C CYS A 434 0.97 -15.26 30.44
N GLY A 435 1.29 -15.82 29.27
CA GLY A 435 1.28 -15.14 27.98
C GLY A 435 2.46 -14.18 27.75
N GLU A 436 3.39 -14.03 28.68
CA GLU A 436 4.51 -13.08 28.57
C GLU A 436 5.51 -13.50 27.50
N THR A 437 6.00 -12.55 26.72
CA THR A 437 7.12 -12.74 25.79
C THR A 437 8.39 -12.12 26.38
N ILE A 438 9.55 -12.66 25.99
CA ILE A 438 10.84 -12.12 26.47
C ILE A 438 11.23 -10.93 25.60
N LYS A 439 11.36 -9.75 26.24
CA LYS A 439 11.60 -8.48 25.56
C LYS A 439 13.01 -7.93 25.77
N CYS A 440 13.48 -7.18 24.82
CA CYS A 440 14.75 -6.47 24.90
C CYS A 440 14.68 -5.33 25.93
N LYS A 441 15.63 -5.30 26.86
CA LYS A 441 15.71 -4.26 27.91
C LYS A 441 15.93 -2.84 27.37
N ASN A 442 16.54 -2.73 26.16
CA ASN A 442 16.88 -1.44 25.56
C ASN A 442 15.82 -0.93 24.56
N CYS A 443 15.05 -1.83 23.93
CA CYS A 443 14.17 -1.50 22.81
C CYS A 443 12.69 -1.83 23.07
N ASP A 444 12.39 -2.57 24.16
CA ASP A 444 11.05 -3.04 24.54
C ASP A 444 10.31 -3.83 23.42
N ILE A 445 11.07 -4.40 22.47
CA ILE A 445 10.57 -5.33 21.45
C ILE A 445 10.89 -6.76 21.86
N THR A 446 10.10 -7.71 21.38
CA THR A 446 10.34 -9.14 21.62
C THR A 446 11.70 -9.57 21.08
N LEU A 447 12.43 -10.38 21.82
CA LEU A 447 13.71 -10.94 21.39
C LEU A 447 13.47 -12.13 20.46
N THR A 448 14.28 -12.23 19.40
CA THR A 448 14.25 -13.35 18.47
C THR A 448 15.11 -14.49 18.99
N PHE A 449 14.55 -15.71 18.96
CA PHE A 449 15.29 -16.93 19.34
C PHE A 449 16.13 -17.43 18.16
N HIS A 450 17.43 -17.56 18.39
CA HIS A 450 18.38 -18.13 17.45
C HIS A 450 18.74 -19.56 17.87
N ARG A 451 18.13 -20.55 17.21
CA ARG A 451 18.27 -21.97 17.56
C ARG A 451 19.70 -22.46 17.54
N ARG A 452 20.51 -22.02 16.53
CA ARG A 452 21.93 -22.46 16.40
C ARG A 452 22.80 -21.99 17.57
N GLU A 453 22.56 -20.78 18.08
CA GLU A 453 23.33 -20.17 19.17
C GLU A 453 22.69 -20.43 20.54
N ASN A 454 21.46 -20.96 20.57
CA ASN A 454 20.61 -21.08 21.76
C ASN A 454 20.51 -19.77 22.55
N LYS A 455 20.34 -18.65 21.85
CA LYS A 455 20.28 -17.30 22.41
C LYS A 455 19.10 -16.51 21.91
N LEU A 456 18.69 -15.55 22.73
CA LEU A 456 17.72 -14.53 22.41
C LEU A 456 18.47 -13.25 21.98
N ILE A 457 18.17 -12.71 20.79
CA ILE A 457 18.88 -11.58 20.21
C ILE A 457 17.90 -10.47 19.82
N CYS A 458 18.23 -9.23 20.15
CA CYS A 458 17.56 -8.05 19.66
C CYS A 458 18.17 -7.60 18.33
N HIS A 459 17.39 -7.63 17.25
CA HIS A 459 17.86 -7.20 15.93
C HIS A 459 17.94 -5.66 15.75
N TYR A 460 17.52 -4.88 16.76
CA TYR A 460 17.65 -3.42 16.71
C TYR A 460 18.96 -2.94 17.33
N CYS A 461 19.31 -3.45 18.51
CA CYS A 461 20.49 -2.98 19.25
C CYS A 461 21.56 -4.05 19.47
N ASN A 462 21.36 -5.27 18.97
CA ASN A 462 22.24 -6.44 19.14
C ASN A 462 22.38 -6.89 20.63
N TYR A 463 21.43 -6.52 21.51
CA TYR A 463 21.38 -7.09 22.86
C TYR A 463 21.17 -8.60 22.77
N ARG A 464 21.92 -9.36 23.60
CA ARG A 464 21.89 -10.83 23.59
C ARG A 464 21.73 -11.34 24.99
N GLU A 465 20.90 -12.36 25.18
CA GLU A 465 20.78 -13.10 26.44
C GLU A 465 20.56 -14.59 26.19
N ALA A 466 20.85 -15.41 27.20
CA ALA A 466 20.52 -16.84 27.15
C ALA A 466 19.02 -17.05 27.29
N VAL A 467 18.49 -18.14 26.72
CA VAL A 467 17.11 -18.53 26.96
C VAL A 467 16.94 -18.86 28.45
N PRO A 468 16.03 -18.21 29.17
CA PRO A 468 15.82 -18.52 30.59
C PRO A 468 15.19 -19.90 30.75
N ARG A 469 15.49 -20.60 31.85
CA ARG A 469 14.87 -21.90 32.17
C ARG A 469 13.41 -21.79 32.58
N ALA A 470 13.03 -20.64 33.15
CA ALA A 470 11.69 -20.35 33.59
C ALA A 470 11.29 -18.93 33.20
N CYS A 471 10.00 -18.67 33.10
CA CYS A 471 9.45 -17.36 32.78
C CYS A 471 9.92 -16.30 33.80
N PRO A 472 10.51 -15.17 33.36
CA PRO A 472 10.96 -14.14 34.30
C PRO A 472 9.82 -13.45 35.05
N LYS A 473 8.57 -13.58 34.60
CA LYS A 473 7.39 -12.98 35.23
C LYS A 473 6.70 -13.90 36.23
N CYS A 474 6.42 -15.16 35.86
CA CYS A 474 5.61 -16.08 36.67
C CYS A 474 6.36 -17.34 37.12
N VAL A 475 7.65 -17.45 36.82
CA VAL A 475 8.56 -18.56 37.22
C VAL A 475 8.12 -19.93 36.65
N SER A 476 7.18 -19.96 35.72
CA SER A 476 6.74 -21.21 35.07
C SER A 476 7.79 -21.73 34.08
N GLU A 477 7.95 -23.03 34.03
CA GLU A 477 8.85 -23.72 33.07
C GLU A 477 8.20 -23.95 31.70
N TYR A 478 6.91 -23.64 31.51
CA TYR A 478 6.19 -23.84 30.26
C TYR A 478 6.50 -22.72 29.26
N LEU A 479 7.76 -22.66 28.83
CA LEU A 479 8.21 -21.77 27.76
C LEU A 479 8.00 -22.43 26.39
N TYR A 480 7.32 -21.73 25.49
CA TYR A 480 6.98 -22.19 24.15
C TYR A 480 7.71 -21.38 23.09
N PHE A 481 8.36 -22.10 22.16
CA PHE A 481 9.03 -21.51 21.02
C PHE A 481 8.03 -21.37 19.89
N VAL A 482 7.51 -20.15 19.72
CA VAL A 482 6.52 -19.84 18.68
C VAL A 482 7.19 -19.91 17.31
N GLY A 483 6.53 -20.53 16.35
CA GLY A 483 7.06 -20.73 14.99
C GLY A 483 7.43 -22.19 14.68
N GLU A 484 7.43 -23.07 15.65
CA GLU A 484 7.56 -24.51 15.44
C GLU A 484 6.15 -25.13 15.41
N GLY A 485 5.67 -25.63 14.27
CA GLY A 485 4.52 -26.53 14.21
C GLY A 485 3.17 -26.01 13.72
N THR A 486 3.09 -24.85 13.06
CA THR A 486 1.83 -24.36 12.48
C THR A 486 1.47 -25.00 11.13
N GLU A 487 2.25 -25.96 10.63
CA GLU A 487 2.07 -26.54 9.30
C GLU A 487 0.83 -27.44 9.15
N ASN A 488 0.16 -27.79 10.24
CA ASN A 488 -0.81 -28.89 10.28
C ASN A 488 -2.24 -28.49 10.66
N LEU A 489 -2.57 -27.20 10.72
CA LEU A 489 -3.93 -26.80 11.18
C LEU A 489 -5.02 -27.18 10.16
N GLU A 490 -4.73 -27.06 8.87
CA GLU A 490 -5.65 -27.46 7.82
C GLU A 490 -5.96 -28.96 7.91
N ASP A 491 -4.92 -29.81 8.07
CA ASP A 491 -5.10 -31.26 8.23
C ASP A 491 -5.86 -31.61 9.51
N GLN A 492 -5.64 -30.88 10.60
CA GLN A 492 -6.41 -31.05 11.82
C GLN A 492 -7.89 -30.67 11.60
N LEU A 493 -8.19 -29.61 10.89
CA LEU A 493 -9.55 -29.21 10.57
C LEU A 493 -10.22 -30.24 9.66
N LYS A 494 -9.56 -30.70 8.60
CA LYS A 494 -10.07 -31.77 7.72
C LYS A 494 -10.35 -33.05 8.46
N LYS A 495 -9.49 -33.47 9.40
CA LYS A 495 -9.71 -34.64 10.24
C LYS A 495 -10.89 -34.49 11.22
N LYS A 496 -11.06 -33.27 11.77
CA LYS A 496 -12.14 -32.99 12.73
C LYS A 496 -13.50 -32.76 12.06
N PHE A 497 -13.47 -32.28 10.80
CA PHE A 497 -14.66 -31.95 10.03
C PHE A 497 -14.64 -32.59 8.63
N PRO A 498 -14.66 -33.91 8.52
CA PRO A 498 -14.54 -34.62 7.24
C PRO A 498 -15.70 -34.38 6.28
N ALA A 499 -16.86 -33.91 6.79
CA ALA A 499 -18.02 -33.55 5.99
C ALA A 499 -17.96 -32.16 5.39
N MET A 500 -17.05 -31.27 5.86
CA MET A 500 -16.96 -29.90 5.39
C MET A 500 -16.04 -29.80 4.16
N ARG A 501 -16.45 -28.99 3.20
CA ARG A 501 -15.66 -28.62 2.00
C ARG A 501 -14.74 -27.46 2.36
N ILE A 502 -13.49 -27.76 2.66
CA ILE A 502 -12.49 -26.83 3.18
C ILE A 502 -11.50 -26.47 2.07
N ALA A 503 -11.31 -25.19 1.79
CA ALA A 503 -10.28 -24.68 0.90
C ALA A 503 -9.28 -23.81 1.65
N ARG A 504 -8.00 -23.90 1.23
CA ARG A 504 -6.91 -23.07 1.74
C ARG A 504 -6.56 -21.97 0.78
N VAL A 505 -6.37 -20.79 1.33
CA VAL A 505 -5.98 -19.58 0.59
C VAL A 505 -4.76 -18.95 1.25
N ASP A 506 -3.59 -19.20 0.69
CA ASP A 506 -2.36 -18.50 1.06
C ASP A 506 -1.48 -18.23 -0.17
N ARG A 507 -0.45 -17.38 0.01
CA ARG A 507 0.42 -16.95 -1.10
C ARG A 507 1.20 -18.09 -1.73
N ASP A 508 1.47 -19.15 -0.97
CA ASP A 508 2.31 -20.27 -1.41
C ASP A 508 1.49 -21.29 -2.22
N THR A 509 0.18 -21.37 -1.94
CA THR A 509 -0.76 -22.25 -2.66
C THR A 509 -1.32 -21.62 -3.92
N MET A 510 -1.34 -20.27 -4.01
CA MET A 510 -1.92 -19.52 -5.14
C MET A 510 -0.88 -19.22 -6.23
N THR A 511 -0.38 -20.27 -6.90
CA THR A 511 0.67 -20.12 -7.93
C THR A 511 0.12 -19.89 -9.33
N ARG A 512 -1.14 -20.27 -9.61
CA ARG A 512 -1.77 -20.15 -10.92
C ARG A 512 -2.60 -18.87 -11.02
N LYS A 513 -2.51 -18.17 -12.16
CA LYS A 513 -3.33 -17.00 -12.46
C LYS A 513 -4.82 -17.38 -12.43
N GLY A 514 -5.63 -16.63 -11.66
CA GLY A 514 -7.07 -16.83 -11.54
C GLY A 514 -7.52 -17.91 -10.54
N GLU A 515 -6.61 -18.62 -9.88
CA GLU A 515 -6.98 -19.67 -8.91
C GLU A 515 -7.63 -19.08 -7.65
N LEU A 516 -7.12 -17.93 -7.19
CA LEU A 516 -7.73 -17.19 -6.08
C LEU A 516 -9.16 -16.79 -6.42
N ASP A 517 -9.36 -16.18 -7.59
CA ASP A 517 -10.68 -15.72 -8.02
C ASP A 517 -11.69 -16.88 -8.09
N ARG A 518 -11.25 -18.04 -8.58
CA ARG A 518 -12.10 -19.26 -8.64
C ARG A 518 -12.52 -19.71 -7.24
N ILE A 519 -11.58 -19.84 -6.29
CA ILE A 519 -11.89 -20.30 -4.93
C ILE A 519 -12.84 -19.32 -4.23
N LEU A 520 -12.64 -18.02 -4.44
CA LEU A 520 -13.50 -17.00 -3.83
C LEU A 520 -14.91 -17.01 -4.44
N LEU A 521 -15.05 -17.25 -5.74
CA LEU A 521 -16.35 -17.44 -6.41
C LEU A 521 -17.04 -18.72 -5.95
N ASP A 522 -16.31 -19.84 -5.85
CA ASP A 522 -16.84 -21.11 -5.32
C ASP A 522 -17.32 -20.96 -3.87
N PHE A 523 -16.60 -20.19 -3.05
CA PHE A 523 -17.01 -19.91 -1.68
C PHE A 523 -18.23 -19.00 -1.65
N GLN A 524 -18.27 -17.95 -2.46
CA GLN A 524 -19.42 -17.06 -2.56
C GLN A 524 -20.68 -17.80 -3.06
N ALA A 525 -20.53 -18.75 -3.96
CA ALA A 525 -21.62 -19.59 -4.47
C ALA A 525 -22.08 -20.67 -3.47
N GLY A 526 -21.44 -20.82 -2.32
CA GLY A 526 -21.76 -21.86 -1.33
C GLY A 526 -21.24 -23.25 -1.66
N HIS A 527 -20.34 -23.38 -2.64
CA HIS A 527 -19.69 -24.66 -2.97
C HIS A 527 -18.61 -25.06 -1.96
N LEU A 528 -18.20 -24.14 -1.11
CA LEU A 528 -17.25 -24.33 -0.01
C LEU A 528 -17.86 -23.88 1.30
N ASP A 529 -17.61 -24.64 2.38
CA ASP A 529 -18.16 -24.39 3.73
C ASP A 529 -17.18 -23.62 4.60
N MET A 530 -15.86 -23.83 4.38
CA MET A 530 -14.83 -23.16 5.17
C MET A 530 -13.65 -22.70 4.30
N LEU A 531 -13.22 -21.46 4.54
CA LEU A 531 -11.93 -20.96 4.05
C LEU A 531 -10.92 -20.92 5.20
N VAL A 532 -9.74 -21.48 4.96
CA VAL A 532 -8.61 -21.41 5.89
C VAL A 532 -7.48 -20.65 5.23
N GLY A 533 -6.96 -19.60 5.85
CA GLY A 533 -5.86 -18.89 5.22
C GLY A 533 -5.31 -17.70 6.01
N THR A 534 -4.51 -16.90 5.34
CA THR A 534 -3.83 -15.73 5.92
C THR A 534 -4.61 -14.44 5.66
N GLN A 535 -3.98 -13.29 5.84
CA GLN A 535 -4.57 -11.97 5.64
C GLN A 535 -5.23 -11.75 4.26
N MET A 536 -4.96 -12.60 3.27
CA MET A 536 -5.57 -12.49 1.94
C MET A 536 -7.10 -12.66 1.98
N ILE A 537 -7.61 -13.51 2.87
CA ILE A 537 -9.07 -13.74 3.02
C ILE A 537 -9.75 -12.56 3.72
N ALA A 538 -8.99 -11.83 4.54
CA ALA A 538 -9.52 -10.71 5.32
C ALA A 538 -9.81 -9.45 4.47
N LYS A 539 -9.36 -9.38 3.20
CA LYS A 539 -9.40 -8.17 2.38
C LYS A 539 -10.24 -8.34 1.11
N GLY A 540 -10.97 -7.29 0.74
CA GLY A 540 -11.51 -7.10 -0.61
C GLY A 540 -12.78 -7.86 -1.01
N HIS A 541 -13.27 -8.83 -0.23
CA HIS A 541 -14.42 -9.67 -0.61
C HIS A 541 -15.59 -9.54 0.34
N ASP A 542 -16.80 -9.71 -0.18
CA ASP A 542 -18.04 -9.72 0.60
C ASP A 542 -18.65 -11.12 0.55
N PHE A 543 -18.81 -11.73 1.74
CA PHE A 543 -19.39 -13.07 1.90
C PHE A 543 -20.58 -13.01 2.85
N PRO A 544 -21.79 -12.80 2.32
CA PRO A 544 -22.98 -12.61 3.15
C PRO A 544 -23.31 -13.79 4.07
N ASN A 545 -22.93 -15.03 3.69
CA ASN A 545 -23.22 -16.24 4.46
C ASN A 545 -22.15 -16.58 5.50
N VAL A 546 -21.08 -15.77 5.63
CA VAL A 546 -20.07 -15.96 6.67
C VAL A 546 -20.55 -15.37 7.99
N THR A 547 -20.85 -16.24 8.93
CA THR A 547 -21.34 -15.87 10.27
C THR A 547 -20.33 -16.16 11.37
N LEU A 548 -19.33 -17.02 11.12
CA LEU A 548 -18.23 -17.30 12.05
C LEU A 548 -16.86 -16.99 11.45
N VAL A 549 -16.06 -16.25 12.19
CA VAL A 549 -14.63 -16.09 11.90
C VAL A 549 -13.82 -16.53 13.12
N GLY A 550 -12.94 -17.50 12.92
CA GLY A 550 -11.97 -17.94 13.92
C GLY A 550 -10.59 -17.32 13.63
N VAL A 551 -9.99 -16.65 14.60
CA VAL A 551 -8.61 -16.16 14.51
C VAL A 551 -7.72 -17.01 15.37
N VAL A 552 -6.79 -17.72 14.74
CA VAL A 552 -5.87 -18.65 15.41
C VAL A 552 -4.47 -18.07 15.39
N SER A 553 -3.72 -18.23 16.47
CA SER A 553 -2.31 -17.81 16.59
C SER A 553 -2.10 -16.28 16.43
N VAL A 554 -3.01 -15.47 16.97
CA VAL A 554 -2.88 -14.01 16.94
C VAL A 554 -1.60 -13.52 17.63
N ASP A 555 -1.13 -14.27 18.63
CA ASP A 555 0.09 -13.97 19.40
C ASP A 555 1.35 -13.93 18.54
N ILE A 556 1.38 -14.67 17.42
CA ILE A 556 2.50 -14.58 16.47
C ILE A 556 2.64 -13.13 15.95
N GLY A 557 1.53 -12.48 15.62
CA GLY A 557 1.54 -11.08 15.18
C GLY A 557 2.03 -10.12 16.25
N LEU A 558 1.56 -10.30 17.49
CA LEU A 558 1.95 -9.47 18.63
C LEU A 558 3.41 -9.69 19.05
N GLY A 559 3.89 -10.93 18.95
CA GLY A 559 5.25 -11.30 19.32
C GLY A 559 6.32 -10.99 18.28
N LEU A 560 5.96 -10.48 17.09
CA LEU A 560 6.96 -10.07 16.10
C LEU A 560 7.86 -8.96 16.66
N PRO A 561 9.18 -9.01 16.42
CA PRO A 561 10.12 -7.98 16.85
C PRO A 561 10.04 -6.71 15.98
N ASP A 562 8.85 -6.16 15.83
CA ASP A 562 8.55 -5.00 14.99
C ASP A 562 7.77 -3.95 15.78
N LEU A 563 8.13 -2.68 15.58
CA LEU A 563 7.49 -1.54 16.23
C LEU A 563 5.98 -1.42 15.92
N ARG A 564 5.54 -2.00 14.80
CA ARG A 564 4.13 -1.96 14.34
C ARG A 564 3.36 -3.24 14.62
N SER A 565 3.88 -4.14 15.44
CA SER A 565 3.23 -5.43 15.74
C SER A 565 1.83 -5.27 16.30
N ALA A 566 1.67 -4.39 17.29
CA ALA A 566 0.38 -4.09 17.92
C ALA A 566 -0.58 -3.43 16.93
N GLU A 567 -0.14 -2.43 16.17
CA GLU A 567 -0.92 -1.73 15.14
C GLU A 567 -1.43 -2.72 14.08
N ARG A 568 -0.56 -3.55 13.52
CA ARG A 568 -0.93 -4.55 12.50
C ARG A 568 -1.90 -5.60 13.04
N THR A 569 -1.71 -6.03 14.28
CA THR A 569 -2.61 -7.01 14.90
C THR A 569 -3.99 -6.40 15.13
N PHE A 570 -4.07 -5.17 15.63
CA PHE A 570 -5.32 -4.43 15.76
C PHE A 570 -6.03 -4.30 14.41
N GLN A 571 -5.32 -3.83 13.38
CA GLN A 571 -5.84 -3.67 12.02
C GLN A 571 -6.37 -4.98 11.46
N LEU A 572 -5.62 -6.06 11.59
CA LEU A 572 -6.02 -7.39 11.12
C LEU A 572 -7.31 -7.86 11.77
N ILE A 573 -7.40 -7.82 13.10
CA ILE A 573 -8.58 -8.28 13.83
C ILE A 573 -9.80 -7.43 13.47
N THR A 574 -9.65 -6.11 13.43
CA THR A 574 -10.75 -5.20 13.06
C THR A 574 -11.24 -5.43 11.64
N GLN A 575 -10.34 -5.66 10.67
CA GLN A 575 -10.70 -5.98 9.30
C GLN A 575 -11.45 -7.32 9.20
N VAL A 576 -11.00 -8.32 9.94
CA VAL A 576 -11.60 -9.66 9.97
C VAL A 576 -12.97 -9.63 10.65
N ALA A 577 -13.08 -8.93 11.77
CA ALA A 577 -14.36 -8.70 12.43
C ALA A 577 -15.36 -7.99 11.51
N GLY A 578 -14.87 -7.11 10.65
CA GLY A 578 -15.65 -6.45 9.61
C GLY A 578 -16.19 -7.39 8.51
N ARG A 579 -15.73 -8.64 8.40
CA ARG A 579 -16.18 -9.61 7.39
C ARG A 579 -17.36 -10.45 7.84
N SER A 580 -17.47 -10.70 9.14
CA SER A 580 -18.59 -11.44 9.71
C SER A 580 -19.84 -10.57 9.84
N GLY A 581 -21.02 -11.15 9.58
CA GLY A 581 -22.30 -10.47 9.74
C GLY A 581 -22.57 -9.37 8.71
N ARG A 582 -22.13 -9.52 7.48
CA ARG A 582 -22.46 -8.60 6.37
C ARG A 582 -23.82 -8.86 5.75
N GLY A 583 -24.35 -10.06 5.92
CA GLY A 583 -25.74 -10.39 5.59
C GLY A 583 -26.72 -9.89 6.65
N GLU A 584 -27.91 -10.47 6.68
CA GLU A 584 -28.93 -10.23 7.70
C GLU A 584 -28.63 -10.93 9.03
N LYS A 585 -27.77 -11.94 9.00
CA LYS A 585 -27.41 -12.75 10.15
C LYS A 585 -26.31 -12.10 10.98
N LYS A 586 -26.44 -12.19 12.31
CA LYS A 586 -25.42 -11.67 13.23
C LYS A 586 -24.12 -12.49 13.11
N GLY A 587 -22.99 -11.82 12.94
CA GLY A 587 -21.68 -12.46 12.87
C GLY A 587 -21.04 -12.62 14.24
N SER A 588 -20.20 -13.66 14.37
CA SER A 588 -19.37 -13.93 15.54
C SER A 588 -17.89 -14.04 15.15
N VAL A 589 -17.00 -13.54 16.00
CA VAL A 589 -15.55 -13.62 15.83
C VAL A 589 -14.91 -14.19 17.09
N LEU A 590 -14.26 -15.33 16.98
CA LEU A 590 -13.56 -15.98 18.09
C LEU A 590 -12.05 -15.84 17.89
N ILE A 591 -11.35 -15.26 18.85
CA ILE A 591 -9.94 -14.93 18.77
C ILE A 591 -9.18 -15.69 19.86
N GLN A 592 -8.39 -16.67 19.46
CA GLN A 592 -7.56 -17.46 20.37
C GLN A 592 -6.25 -16.74 20.68
N THR A 593 -5.96 -16.52 21.97
CA THR A 593 -4.75 -15.82 22.42
C THR A 593 -4.27 -16.31 23.78
N TYR A 594 -2.93 -16.31 23.96
CA TYR A 594 -2.29 -16.47 25.26
C TYR A 594 -2.13 -15.16 26.00
N TYR A 595 -2.45 -14.01 25.35
CA TYR A 595 -2.29 -12.68 25.95
C TYR A 595 -3.55 -11.81 25.86
N PRO A 596 -4.69 -12.25 26.44
CA PRO A 596 -5.98 -11.56 26.31
C PRO A 596 -5.98 -10.15 26.92
N GLU A 597 -5.06 -9.83 27.83
CA GLU A 597 -4.95 -8.51 28.43
C GLU A 597 -4.25 -7.47 27.55
N HIS A 598 -3.67 -7.88 26.40
CA HIS A 598 -2.96 -6.96 25.52
C HIS A 598 -3.92 -5.88 25.01
N TYR A 599 -3.55 -4.61 25.16
CA TYR A 599 -4.41 -3.47 24.80
C TYR A 599 -4.90 -3.53 23.35
N ALA A 600 -4.03 -3.91 22.41
CA ALA A 600 -4.42 -4.04 21.00
C ALA A 600 -5.59 -5.03 20.79
N LEU A 601 -5.62 -6.14 21.53
CA LEU A 601 -6.71 -7.12 21.45
C LEU A 601 -7.99 -6.61 22.13
N ARG A 602 -7.86 -5.99 23.30
CA ARG A 602 -9.01 -5.43 24.04
C ARG A 602 -9.76 -4.37 23.24
N HIS A 603 -9.00 -3.47 22.57
CA HIS A 603 -9.59 -2.46 21.70
C HIS A 603 -10.09 -3.05 20.38
N ALA A 604 -9.38 -4.04 19.78
CA ALA A 604 -9.80 -4.66 18.53
C ALA A 604 -11.15 -5.39 18.65
N VAL A 605 -11.39 -6.10 19.75
CA VAL A 605 -12.67 -6.76 20.04
C VAL A 605 -13.83 -5.76 20.08
N ARG A 606 -13.59 -4.56 20.61
CA ARG A 606 -14.56 -3.48 20.67
C ARG A 606 -14.60 -2.63 19.40
N GLN A 607 -13.69 -2.89 18.44
CA GLN A 607 -13.45 -2.07 17.26
C GLN A 607 -13.20 -0.59 17.61
N ASP A 608 -12.61 -0.34 18.77
CA ASP A 608 -12.28 0.96 19.32
C ASP A 608 -10.90 1.42 18.84
N TYR A 609 -10.87 2.06 17.67
CA TYR A 609 -9.63 2.59 17.11
C TYR A 609 -9.08 3.77 17.94
N GLU A 610 -9.93 4.65 18.42
CA GLU A 610 -9.48 5.83 19.18
C GLU A 610 -8.85 5.43 20.53
N GLY A 611 -9.43 4.47 21.24
CA GLY A 611 -8.86 3.90 22.45
C GLY A 611 -7.52 3.21 22.20
N PHE A 612 -7.43 2.42 21.12
CA PHE A 612 -6.17 1.82 20.68
C PHE A 612 -5.11 2.89 20.38
N TYR A 613 -5.46 3.91 19.61
CA TYR A 613 -4.54 5.01 19.29
C TYR A 613 -4.04 5.73 20.56
N ALA A 614 -4.92 6.01 21.50
CA ALA A 614 -4.58 6.72 22.73
C ALA A 614 -3.59 5.95 23.63
N GLU A 615 -3.59 4.61 23.56
CA GLU A 615 -2.59 3.79 24.28
C GLU A 615 -1.30 3.64 23.46
N GLU A 616 -1.40 3.29 22.17
CA GLU A 616 -0.26 3.03 21.28
C GLU A 616 0.63 4.28 21.13
N ILE A 617 0.04 5.46 20.99
CA ILE A 617 0.79 6.70 20.74
C ILE A 617 1.76 7.03 21.89
N LYS A 618 1.39 6.72 23.12
CA LYS A 618 2.24 6.90 24.30
C LYS A 618 3.47 6.00 24.27
N TYR A 619 3.30 4.75 23.82
CA TYR A 619 4.43 3.84 23.63
C TYR A 619 5.38 4.34 22.57
N ARG A 620 4.85 4.87 21.45
CA ARG A 620 5.66 5.39 20.34
C ARG A 620 6.47 6.61 20.75
N GLU A 621 5.87 7.52 21.50
CA GLU A 621 6.56 8.69 22.03
C GLU A 621 7.70 8.27 22.97
N ARG A 622 7.40 7.43 23.96
CA ARG A 622 8.40 6.96 24.94
C ARG A 622 9.57 6.22 24.30
N LEU A 623 9.31 5.43 23.25
CA LEU A 623 10.30 4.59 22.59
C LEU A 623 10.98 5.26 21.40
N ALA A 624 10.69 6.56 21.15
CA ALA A 624 11.22 7.32 20.02
C ALA A 624 10.92 6.65 18.66
N TYR A 625 9.62 6.42 18.40
CA TYR A 625 9.11 5.85 17.15
C TYR A 625 8.23 6.85 16.37
N PRO A 626 7.96 6.61 15.07
CA PRO A 626 7.01 7.41 14.33
C PRO A 626 5.61 7.42 14.99
N PRO A 627 4.92 8.57 14.99
CA PRO A 627 5.14 9.79 14.21
C PRO A 627 6.11 10.82 14.82
N PHE A 628 6.64 10.58 16.02
CA PHE A 628 7.50 11.56 16.72
C PHE A 628 8.94 11.57 16.20
N PHE A 629 9.41 10.44 15.69
CA PHE A 629 10.76 10.25 15.16
C PHE A 629 10.72 9.71 13.75
N VAL A 630 11.64 10.18 12.93
CA VAL A 630 11.95 9.61 11.64
C VAL A 630 12.91 8.45 11.82
N LEU A 631 12.71 7.39 11.08
CA LEU A 631 13.57 6.21 11.10
C LEU A 631 14.26 6.05 9.75
N ALA A 632 15.52 5.58 9.77
CA ALA A 632 16.15 4.98 8.61
C ALA A 632 16.70 3.61 8.97
N SER A 633 16.53 2.65 8.07
CA SER A 633 17.13 1.33 8.15
C SER A 633 18.20 1.24 7.07
N ILE A 634 19.42 0.93 7.44
CA ILE A 634 20.51 0.69 6.52
C ILE A 634 20.81 -0.80 6.55
N MET A 635 20.63 -1.46 5.41
CA MET A 635 20.87 -2.88 5.24
C MET A 635 22.14 -3.10 4.44
N ILE A 636 23.11 -3.77 5.03
CA ILE A 636 24.35 -4.18 4.38
C ILE A 636 24.22 -5.64 4.00
N LYS A 637 24.38 -5.97 2.70
CA LYS A 637 24.23 -7.31 2.14
C LYS A 637 25.51 -7.74 1.46
N HIS A 638 26.05 -8.91 1.81
CA HIS A 638 27.22 -9.45 1.14
C HIS A 638 27.24 -10.99 1.27
N ARG A 639 27.82 -11.68 0.25
CA ARG A 639 27.98 -13.15 0.30
C ARG A 639 28.99 -13.62 1.34
N ASP A 640 29.93 -12.76 1.69
CA ASP A 640 30.96 -12.99 2.70
C ASP A 640 30.59 -12.20 3.96
N LEU A 641 30.46 -12.90 5.10
CA LEU A 641 30.10 -12.30 6.39
C LEU A 641 31.17 -11.31 6.88
N ALA A 642 32.45 -11.62 6.69
CA ALA A 642 33.54 -10.74 7.14
C ALA A 642 33.51 -9.40 6.40
N LYS A 643 33.24 -9.42 5.09
CA LYS A 643 33.05 -8.19 4.28
C LYS A 643 31.80 -7.42 4.67
N ALA A 644 30.68 -8.12 4.90
CA ALA A 644 29.45 -7.47 5.41
C ALA A 644 29.71 -6.75 6.74
N MET A 645 30.40 -7.40 7.67
CA MET A 645 30.75 -6.82 8.98
C MET A 645 31.76 -5.67 8.86
N ARG A 646 32.77 -5.79 7.97
CA ARG A 646 33.71 -4.70 7.68
C ARG A 646 32.97 -3.46 7.19
N ASN A 647 32.14 -3.58 6.15
CA ASN A 647 31.37 -2.46 5.59
C ASN A 647 30.44 -1.85 6.65
N ALA A 648 29.78 -2.68 7.46
CA ALA A 648 28.92 -2.21 8.55
C ALA A 648 29.73 -1.44 9.62
N THR A 649 30.95 -1.87 9.92
CA THR A 649 31.82 -1.19 10.89
C THR A 649 32.33 0.13 10.36
N ILE A 650 32.74 0.19 9.08
CA ILE A 650 33.17 1.44 8.41
C ILE A 650 32.00 2.44 8.46
N LEU A 651 30.85 2.03 7.96
CA LEU A 651 29.67 2.89 7.91
C LEU A 651 29.23 3.34 9.31
N ARG A 652 29.29 2.47 10.33
CA ARG A 652 28.97 2.86 11.71
C ARG A 652 29.90 3.95 12.22
N ARG A 653 31.20 3.85 11.96
CA ARG A 653 32.18 4.88 12.34
C ARG A 653 31.93 6.19 11.62
N ALA A 654 31.64 6.14 10.34
CA ALA A 654 31.28 7.29 9.51
C ALA A 654 30.03 8.01 10.05
N LEU A 655 28.97 7.24 10.40
CA LEU A 655 27.74 7.78 11.01
C LEU A 655 28.00 8.43 12.38
N ASP A 656 28.81 7.82 13.23
CA ASP A 656 29.16 8.38 14.52
C ASP A 656 30.01 9.65 14.36
N ALA A 657 30.90 9.73 13.36
CA ALA A 657 31.70 10.91 13.04
C ALA A 657 30.82 12.04 12.48
N ALA A 658 29.98 11.76 11.48
CA ALA A 658 29.05 12.71 10.89
C ALA A 658 28.10 13.31 11.93
N ASN A 659 27.57 12.50 12.84
CA ASN A 659 26.69 12.93 13.93
C ASN A 659 27.37 13.89 14.93
N LYS A 660 28.70 13.85 15.05
CA LYS A 660 29.47 14.78 15.87
C LYS A 660 29.78 16.09 15.16
N GLN A 661 29.84 16.09 13.83
CA GLN A 661 30.13 17.28 13.01
C GLN A 661 28.92 18.21 12.87
N LEU A 662 27.71 17.65 12.93
CA LEU A 662 26.50 18.46 12.83
C LEU A 662 26.32 19.30 14.10
N PRO A 663 26.19 20.65 13.99
CA PRO A 663 26.02 21.52 15.14
C PRO A 663 24.77 21.11 15.92
N SER A 664 24.92 20.95 17.24
CA SER A 664 23.78 20.80 18.13
C SER A 664 22.89 22.03 17.98
N ALA A 665 21.58 21.84 17.81
CA ALA A 665 20.60 22.90 17.57
C ALA A 665 20.57 24.04 18.63
N ARG A 666 21.52 24.09 19.56
CA ARG A 666 21.71 25.15 20.52
C ARG A 666 22.52 26.34 19.98
N GLU A 667 23.28 26.18 18.90
CA GLU A 667 24.14 27.27 18.39
C GLU A 667 23.53 28.10 17.26
N THR A 668 22.39 27.70 16.72
CA THR A 668 21.72 28.40 15.63
C THR A 668 20.35 28.98 15.99
N ALA A 669 19.98 29.00 17.26
CA ALA A 669 18.78 29.67 17.73
C ALA A 669 19.02 31.16 17.98
N SER A 670 19.31 31.95 16.97
CA SER A 670 18.71 33.27 16.80
C SER A 670 17.22 33.08 16.52
N PRO A 671 16.33 33.89 17.10
CA PRO A 671 14.90 33.76 16.83
C PRO A 671 14.60 34.23 15.41
N VAL A 672 14.90 33.42 14.43
CA VAL A 672 14.39 33.57 13.06
C VAL A 672 13.10 32.80 13.00
N ASP A 673 12.06 33.58 12.93
CA ASP A 673 10.66 33.32 12.67
C ASP A 673 10.40 31.98 11.97
N VAL A 674 9.93 30.97 12.73
CA VAL A 674 9.56 29.62 12.26
C VAL A 674 8.37 29.64 11.25
N ARG A 675 7.91 30.85 10.86
CA ARG A 675 6.81 31.03 9.91
C ARG A 675 7.21 31.13 8.43
N LYS A 676 8.50 31.08 8.11
CA LYS A 676 8.94 31.34 6.71
C LYS A 676 9.47 30.14 5.93
N ASN A 677 9.56 28.93 6.49
CA ASN A 677 10.04 27.76 5.75
C ASN A 677 9.04 26.58 5.69
N SER A 678 7.78 26.79 6.01
CA SER A 678 6.67 25.99 5.51
C SER A 678 5.99 26.83 4.43
N ALA A 679 6.32 26.59 3.18
CA ALA A 679 5.67 27.23 2.04
C ALA A 679 4.22 26.73 1.90
N PHE A 680 3.33 27.22 2.77
CA PHE A 680 1.89 27.21 2.60
C PHE A 680 1.39 28.64 2.83
N PRO A 681 0.72 29.29 1.86
CA PRO A 681 0.15 30.61 2.08
C PRO A 681 -1.08 30.49 2.99
N SER A 682 -1.01 31.08 4.18
CA SER A 682 -2.17 31.25 5.05
C SER A 682 -2.91 32.53 4.67
N ALA A 683 -4.20 32.38 4.35
CA ALA A 683 -5.11 33.50 4.14
C ALA A 683 -5.32 34.29 5.43
N ALA A 684 -5.09 35.59 5.35
CA ALA A 684 -5.29 36.55 6.43
C ALA A 684 -6.78 36.72 6.79
N LYS A 685 -7.16 36.49 8.03
CA LYS A 685 -8.42 36.97 8.60
C LYS A 685 -8.18 38.21 9.43
N LYS A 686 -8.79 39.30 9.00
CA LYS A 686 -9.00 40.51 9.80
C LYS A 686 -10.08 40.27 10.85
N ASN A 687 -9.81 40.51 12.10
CA ASN A 687 -10.81 40.72 13.15
C ASN A 687 -10.99 42.19 13.46
N PRO A 688 -12.17 42.65 13.82
CA PRO A 688 -12.29 43.77 14.70
C PRO A 688 -13.09 43.47 15.98
N GLY A 689 -12.55 43.87 17.10
CA GLY A 689 -13.28 44.57 18.16
C GLY A 689 -13.83 43.73 19.32
N GLY A 690 -13.26 43.86 20.47
CA GLY A 690 -13.77 44.58 21.61
C GLY A 690 -14.47 43.77 22.72
N GLY A 691 -13.99 43.92 23.95
CA GLY A 691 -14.86 43.84 25.15
C GLY A 691 -14.33 43.01 26.32
N SER A 692 -13.89 43.75 27.32
CA SER A 692 -13.45 43.37 28.68
C SER A 692 -14.48 42.63 29.54
N ALA A 693 -14.05 41.81 30.49
CA ALA A 693 -14.18 42.06 31.97
C ALA A 693 -14.16 40.77 32.82
N ALA A 694 -13.30 40.81 33.80
CA ALA A 694 -13.46 40.42 35.21
C ALA A 694 -13.53 38.96 35.67
N ASP A 695 -12.55 38.61 36.45
CA ASP A 695 -12.45 37.60 37.51
C ASP A 695 -13.48 37.86 38.63
N PRO A 696 -13.92 36.91 39.50
CA PRO A 696 -13.07 36.46 40.61
C PRO A 696 -13.26 35.02 41.16
N ARG A 697 -12.15 34.48 41.68
CA ARG A 697 -11.94 33.61 42.88
C ARG A 697 -13.15 32.97 43.55
N HIS A 698 -13.00 31.64 43.88
CA HIS A 698 -13.17 31.14 45.25
C HIS A 698 -12.43 29.82 45.47
N SER A 699 -11.67 29.81 46.53
CA SER A 699 -11.04 28.67 47.21
C SER A 699 -12.06 27.82 47.97
N LEU A 700 -11.75 26.53 48.21
CA LEU A 700 -11.91 25.89 49.52
C LEU A 700 -11.22 24.52 49.55
N ASN A 701 -10.36 24.40 50.57
CA ASN A 701 -9.81 23.15 51.13
C ASN A 701 -10.90 22.15 51.48
N ASP A 702 -10.63 20.86 51.43
CA ASP A 702 -10.58 20.06 52.66
C ASP A 702 -9.87 18.71 52.47
N SER A 703 -9.10 18.42 53.49
CA SER A 703 -8.34 17.23 53.78
C SER A 703 -9.16 16.05 54.21
N LEU A 704 -8.77 14.83 53.84
CA LEU A 704 -8.92 13.65 54.68
C LEU A 704 -7.82 12.60 54.40
N LYS A 705 -7.04 12.38 55.44
CA LYS A 705 -6.04 11.32 55.60
C LYS A 705 -6.70 9.97 55.78
N THR A 706 -6.25 8.92 55.12
CA THR A 706 -6.15 7.59 55.73
C THR A 706 -4.90 6.86 55.31
N ARG A 707 -4.30 6.23 56.26
CA ARG A 707 -3.02 5.51 56.29
C ARG A 707 -3.18 4.08 55.75
N SER A 708 -2.03 3.61 55.25
CA SER A 708 -1.49 2.26 55.41
C SER A 708 -1.85 1.24 54.33
N ALA A 709 -0.84 0.96 53.45
CA ALA A 709 -0.25 -0.38 53.32
C ALA A 709 1.09 -0.24 52.55
N LYS A 710 2.21 -0.26 53.28
CA LYS A 710 3.53 -0.51 52.74
C LYS A 710 3.64 -1.99 52.44
N GLN A 711 3.84 -2.37 51.17
CA GLN A 711 4.59 -3.58 50.81
C GLN A 711 5.33 -3.32 49.50
N SER A 712 6.62 -3.36 49.62
CA SER A 712 7.75 -3.55 48.72
C SER A 712 7.41 -3.74 47.22
N ILE A 713 7.55 -2.69 46.45
CA ILE A 713 7.84 -2.77 45.02
C ILE A 713 9.32 -2.44 44.90
N ALA A 714 10.10 -3.46 44.53
CA ALA A 714 11.50 -3.30 44.21
C ALA A 714 11.64 -2.29 43.07
N ALA A 715 12.37 -1.24 43.34
CA ALA A 715 12.64 -0.14 42.42
C ALA A 715 13.37 -0.65 41.18
N HIS A 716 12.64 -0.82 40.09
CA HIS A 716 13.25 -0.77 38.77
C HIS A 716 13.69 0.68 38.55
N ARG A 717 14.99 0.93 38.66
CA ARG A 717 15.59 2.15 38.15
C ARG A 717 15.31 2.24 36.67
N GLN A 718 14.25 2.95 36.29
CA GLN A 718 14.03 3.42 34.96
C GLN A 718 15.14 4.40 34.64
N ALA A 719 15.97 4.07 33.66
CA ALA A 719 16.86 5.05 33.06
C ALA A 719 15.96 6.16 32.46
N GLU A 720 16.02 7.35 33.09
CA GLU A 720 15.40 8.54 32.49
C GLU A 720 15.94 8.73 31.08
N PRO A 721 15.09 9.02 30.08
CA PRO A 721 15.58 9.35 28.76
C PRO A 721 16.43 10.61 28.86
N GLU A 722 17.73 10.49 28.63
CA GLU A 722 18.61 11.64 28.47
C GLU A 722 17.95 12.64 27.52
N LYS A 723 17.68 13.85 28.00
CA LYS A 723 17.28 15.01 27.19
C LYS A 723 18.44 15.37 26.27
N ARG A 724 18.53 14.71 25.11
CA ARG A 724 19.48 15.07 24.07
C ARG A 724 18.96 16.25 23.26
N ALA A 725 19.87 17.09 22.78
CA ALA A 725 19.56 18.27 21.94
C ALA A 725 18.71 17.87 20.73
N SER A 726 17.70 18.68 20.39
CA SER A 726 16.88 18.52 19.20
C SER A 726 17.79 18.61 17.96
N GLY A 727 17.96 17.49 17.24
CA GLY A 727 18.83 17.42 16.06
C GLY A 727 19.81 16.23 16.06
N SER A 728 20.06 15.58 17.22
CA SER A 728 20.97 14.44 17.25
C SER A 728 20.36 13.18 16.62
N VAL A 729 21.16 12.45 15.84
CA VAL A 729 20.78 11.15 15.27
C VAL A 729 21.26 10.03 16.21
N ARG A 730 20.33 9.19 16.66
CA ARG A 730 20.66 7.99 17.42
C ARG A 730 20.95 6.84 16.47
N VAL A 731 22.16 6.27 16.55
CA VAL A 731 22.59 5.14 15.73
C VAL A 731 22.52 3.86 16.55
N LEU A 732 21.75 2.87 16.09
CA LEU A 732 21.61 1.55 16.70
C LEU A 732 22.22 0.48 15.79
N GLY A 733 22.86 -0.51 16.38
CA GLY A 733 23.59 -1.55 15.65
C GLY A 733 25.07 -1.17 15.42
N PRO A 734 25.83 -1.86 14.54
CA PRO A 734 25.34 -2.93 13.64
C PRO A 734 24.81 -4.17 14.37
N ALA A 735 23.78 -4.79 13.82
CA ALA A 735 23.20 -6.03 14.29
C ALA A 735 22.89 -6.95 13.11
N PRO A 736 22.91 -8.28 13.26
CA PRO A 736 22.35 -9.17 12.24
C PRO A 736 20.87 -8.80 11.99
N ALA A 737 20.44 -8.75 10.73
CA ALA A 737 19.04 -8.56 10.41
C ALA A 737 18.19 -9.74 10.92
N THR A 738 16.88 -9.57 11.10
CA THR A 738 15.96 -10.62 11.56
C THR A 738 16.07 -11.90 10.70
N ILE A 739 16.22 -11.71 9.38
CA ILE A 739 16.65 -12.77 8.47
C ILE A 739 18.11 -12.47 8.11
N SER A 740 19.02 -13.04 8.88
CA SER A 740 20.45 -12.74 8.78
C SER A 740 21.14 -13.34 7.56
N PHE A 741 20.52 -14.34 6.90
CA PHE A 741 21.02 -14.95 5.68
C PHE A 741 19.86 -15.25 4.73
N LEU A 742 19.88 -14.66 3.53
CA LEU A 742 18.83 -14.80 2.53
C LEU A 742 19.42 -14.65 1.12
N LYS A 743 18.98 -15.48 0.18
CA LYS A 743 19.45 -15.48 -1.23
C LYS A 743 20.99 -15.54 -1.34
N ASN A 744 21.61 -16.35 -0.49
CA ASN A 744 23.06 -16.54 -0.40
C ASN A 744 23.84 -15.27 0.02
N GLU A 745 23.19 -14.36 0.80
CA GLU A 745 23.80 -13.14 1.32
C GLU A 745 23.59 -13.02 2.83
N TYR A 746 24.64 -12.63 3.55
CA TYR A 746 24.55 -12.18 4.93
C TYR A 746 24.00 -10.77 4.98
N ARG A 747 23.18 -10.48 5.97
CA ARG A 747 22.44 -9.21 6.13
C ARG A 747 22.72 -8.62 7.51
N ILE A 748 23.35 -7.45 7.52
CA ILE A 748 23.64 -6.66 8.71
C ILE A 748 22.83 -5.38 8.64
N GLN A 749 22.25 -4.95 9.77
CA GLN A 749 21.36 -3.80 9.85
C GLN A 749 21.92 -2.73 10.79
N ILE A 750 21.81 -1.47 10.38
CA ILE A 750 22.01 -0.29 11.23
C ILE A 750 20.70 0.52 11.19
N ILE A 751 20.22 0.99 12.34
CA ILE A 751 19.00 1.78 12.44
C ILE A 751 19.34 3.17 12.94
N LEU A 752 18.85 4.20 12.25
CA LEU A 752 18.95 5.60 12.64
C LEU A 752 17.60 6.08 13.15
N LYS A 753 17.61 6.89 14.21
CA LYS A 753 16.42 7.56 14.76
C LYS A 753 16.74 9.04 14.96
N SER A 754 15.88 9.93 14.49
CA SER A 754 16.00 11.38 14.72
C SER A 754 14.63 12.05 14.78
N GLN A 755 14.51 13.13 15.53
CA GLN A 755 13.32 14.00 15.47
C GLN A 755 13.31 14.87 14.21
N SER A 756 14.48 15.09 13.60
CA SER A 756 14.66 15.90 12.39
C SER A 756 15.00 15.04 11.20
N ARG A 757 14.13 15.04 10.17
CA ARG A 757 14.41 14.38 8.88
C ARG A 757 15.65 15.00 8.22
N ARG A 758 15.80 16.31 8.30
CA ARG A 758 16.94 17.02 7.74
C ARG A 758 18.25 16.55 8.38
N ALA A 759 18.32 16.53 9.71
CA ALA A 759 19.52 16.08 10.42
C ALA A 759 19.84 14.61 10.12
N LEU A 760 18.81 13.74 10.03
CA LEU A 760 18.99 12.34 9.66
C LEU A 760 19.57 12.22 8.24
N ARG A 761 19.05 13.00 7.28
CA ARG A 761 19.51 13.00 5.89
C ARG A 761 20.94 13.52 5.78
N GLU A 762 21.24 14.67 6.37
CA GLU A 762 22.58 15.28 6.37
C GLU A 762 23.64 14.33 6.99
N THR A 763 23.30 13.70 8.14
CA THR A 763 24.16 12.67 8.76
C THR A 763 24.41 11.50 7.81
N LEU A 764 23.36 11.04 7.14
CA LEU A 764 23.44 9.91 6.23
C LEU A 764 24.29 10.23 5.00
N ASP A 765 24.09 11.38 4.37
CA ASP A 765 24.81 11.79 3.17
C ASP A 765 26.31 11.97 3.46
N ILE A 766 26.68 12.64 4.55
CA ILE A 766 28.07 12.77 4.98
C ILE A 766 28.69 11.39 5.25
N ALA A 767 27.97 10.53 5.96
CA ALA A 767 28.49 9.22 6.33
C ALA A 767 28.66 8.27 5.14
N LEU A 768 27.80 8.36 4.12
CA LEU A 768 27.92 7.54 2.91
C LEU A 768 29.17 7.95 2.10
N VAL A 769 29.43 9.27 1.95
CA VAL A 769 30.62 9.79 1.29
C VAL A 769 31.88 9.38 2.05
N ASP A 770 31.89 9.55 3.38
CA ASP A 770 33.03 9.15 4.22
C ASP A 770 33.28 7.63 4.17
N ALA A 771 32.21 6.82 4.17
CA ALA A 771 32.34 5.36 4.07
C ALA A 771 32.92 4.93 2.71
N GLU A 772 32.56 5.60 1.62
CA GLU A 772 33.12 5.38 0.29
C GLU A 772 34.62 5.70 0.25
N HIS A 773 35.03 6.82 0.83
CA HIS A 773 36.45 7.20 0.95
C HIS A 773 37.28 6.20 1.80
N HIS A 774 36.62 5.45 2.69
CA HIS A 774 37.23 4.39 3.49
C HIS A 774 37.04 2.99 2.92
N ASP A 775 36.87 2.87 1.60
CA ASP A 775 36.75 1.61 0.86
C ASP A 775 35.55 0.72 1.29
N ALA A 776 34.44 1.30 1.71
CA ALA A 776 33.21 0.54 1.85
C ALA A 776 32.65 0.18 0.47
N ASP A 777 32.18 -1.06 0.29
CA ASP A 777 31.48 -1.44 -0.92
C ASP A 777 30.05 -0.85 -0.93
N MET A 778 29.91 0.30 -1.57
CA MET A 778 28.63 1.02 -1.64
C MET A 778 27.49 0.23 -2.29
N ARG A 779 27.82 -0.76 -3.16
CA ARG A 779 26.81 -1.63 -3.79
C ARG A 779 26.18 -2.60 -2.80
N SER A 780 26.83 -2.82 -1.66
CA SER A 780 26.33 -3.66 -0.59
C SER A 780 25.40 -2.94 0.37
N ILE A 781 25.31 -1.60 0.29
CA ILE A 781 24.60 -0.72 1.24
C ILE A 781 23.27 -0.26 0.66
N TYR A 782 22.18 -0.56 1.34
CA TYR A 782 20.82 -0.19 0.97
C TYR A 782 20.19 0.64 2.08
N VAL A 783 19.73 1.82 1.74
CA VAL A 783 19.10 2.75 2.68
C VAL A 783 17.60 2.76 2.49
N GLU A 784 16.85 2.64 3.56
CA GLU A 784 15.40 2.74 3.58
C GLU A 784 14.96 3.77 4.62
N ILE A 785 14.38 4.87 4.16
CA ILE A 785 13.79 5.90 5.02
C ILE A 785 12.33 5.53 5.33
N ASP A 786 11.90 5.77 6.58
CA ASP A 786 10.58 5.42 7.11
C ASP A 786 10.17 3.98 6.78
N PRO A 787 10.95 2.99 7.21
CA PRO A 787 10.63 1.59 6.95
C PRO A 787 9.29 1.22 7.61
N ILE A 788 8.45 0.49 6.88
CA ILE A 788 7.20 -0.06 7.45
C ILE A 788 7.52 -1.18 8.44
N SER A 789 8.60 -1.89 8.21
CA SER A 789 9.08 -2.97 9.07
C SER A 789 10.58 -2.87 9.21
N LEU A 790 11.06 -3.17 10.40
CA LEU A 790 12.48 -3.27 10.68
C LEU A 790 12.95 -4.75 10.70
N MET A 791 12.13 -5.67 10.14
CA MET A 791 12.44 -7.09 10.02
C MET A 791 13.14 -7.46 8.72
#